data_db1a183d3e06d1952e749e8d7add8ee6
#
_entry.id   db1a183d3e06d1952e749e8d7add8ee6
#
_cell.length_a   1.000
_cell.length_b   1.000
_cell.length_c   1.000
_cell.angle_alpha   90.00
_cell.angle_beta   90.00
_cell.angle_gamma   90.00
#
_symmetry.space_group_name_H-M   'P 1'
#
loop_
_entity.id
_entity.type
_entity.pdbx_description
1 polymer ?
#
loop_
_entity_poly.entity_id
_entity_poly.type
_entity_poly.pdbx_seq_one_letter_code
_entity_poly.pdbx_strand_id
1 'polypeptide(L)'
;MRIHSVLALSLSLSLSIGVTLARKYSTNGLYNVDANVGLKDVKGTVAAFGDFNGDKYTDIIALSDDQTSFSVYLWDHATWSFGLLPTATVTIAQTPQPFIITNIVPGDFNYDGKLDVLVMGQADPVLNPTGELMMRVYLGNIDSGWDSDFITVPSATSQQPMTFDYNGDMLTDLLGYAFEGYQAGVSTLSVWKNVYSPSTPGVIFEVYVIYVNNKEEGFSFATSGLLPDGAGQVTFADIDGDGAVDMVVPACDTHGQCSIYVYYNQQVPLCTSKGQSDCRQVANLCVADPNFSFSVDTDHNTNPGALVRFPLDGVLPDGQQLLLSDPGFKGKLPVSVHVGDYNLDGYPDLLVVSGTSRNNNAPSSATLLQSVLCSSDDGVCLPSQVAAKRRSFVKVTEGADPLNLVTNVRAAAFLDLDEDGTVDIMLLRNTVGQQAAGRSITMIHNNYFNDAFFLKTLASNGVSPTWSGEYDTKPAKVDAKPFGVNYPGATFKFTVLDTSGKKRANQVAQYPSSTYLGLALPFSLFGLGRTNNYVEELFVGVTRNQPEHYTTYAGVIPNSQLIIIPYQEEDASHLSSESEAGSGENVSSTAAENKGGPSEWTLELYIRPGDYVPWVFVVLATAIAILAGVVVGLNWMEKREDERERKKALHIINFDAL
;
A
#
# COMPACT_ATOMS: atom_id res chain seq x y z
N MET A 1 -1.90 57.82 6.12
CA MET A 1 -0.72 57.07 6.56
C MET A 1 -1.02 55.65 7.11
N ARG A 2 -2.25 55.31 7.60
CA ARG A 2 -2.61 53.97 8.11
C ARG A 2 -3.10 53.00 7.03
N ILE A 3 -3.49 53.45 5.85
CA ILE A 3 -3.98 52.57 4.76
C ILE A 3 -2.82 51.92 4.00
N HIS A 4 -1.67 52.61 3.88
CA HIS A 4 -0.50 52.05 3.22
C HIS A 4 0.18 50.93 4.02
N SER A 5 0.08 50.94 5.37
CA SER A 5 0.65 49.89 6.21
C SER A 5 -0.17 48.58 6.19
N VAL A 6 -1.49 48.67 6.06
CA VAL A 6 -2.35 47.48 5.97
C VAL A 6 -2.24 46.83 4.59
N LEU A 7 -2.14 47.61 3.50
CA LEU A 7 -1.89 47.04 2.18
C LEU A 7 -0.48 46.40 2.06
N ALA A 8 0.53 47.01 2.66
CA ALA A 8 1.88 46.44 2.67
C ALA A 8 1.97 45.17 3.50
N LEU A 9 1.23 45.06 4.63
CA LEU A 9 1.17 43.84 5.43
C LEU A 9 0.42 42.70 4.73
N SER A 10 -0.68 43.03 4.02
CA SER A 10 -1.43 42.02 3.24
C SER A 10 -0.64 41.53 2.02
N LEU A 11 0.12 42.42 1.36
CA LEU A 11 1.00 42.02 0.24
C LEU A 11 2.19 41.21 0.72
N SER A 12 2.80 41.54 1.86
CA SER A 12 3.92 40.75 2.41
C SER A 12 3.48 39.42 2.95
N LEU A 13 2.27 39.30 3.53
CA LEU A 13 1.71 38.01 3.95
C LEU A 13 1.34 37.12 2.75
N SER A 14 0.77 37.70 1.69
CA SER A 14 0.45 36.96 0.47
C SER A 14 1.71 36.52 -0.29
N LEU A 15 2.81 37.32 -0.27
CA LEU A 15 4.09 36.89 -0.85
C LEU A 15 4.78 35.79 -0.03
N SER A 16 4.73 35.86 1.31
CA SER A 16 5.34 34.81 2.15
C SER A 16 4.56 33.50 2.11
N ILE A 17 3.23 33.55 2.02
CA ILE A 17 2.39 32.36 1.83
C ILE A 17 2.56 31.81 0.40
N GLY A 18 2.72 32.65 -0.60
CA GLY A 18 2.94 32.24 -1.98
C GLY A 18 4.27 31.52 -2.22
N VAL A 19 5.29 31.82 -1.44
CA VAL A 19 6.61 31.16 -1.55
C VAL A 19 6.61 29.76 -0.90
N THR A 20 5.76 29.52 0.10
CA THR A 20 5.61 28.20 0.75
C THR A 20 4.68 27.25 0.00
N LEU A 21 3.86 27.77 -0.93
CA LEU A 21 2.90 26.98 -1.73
C LEU A 21 3.36 26.77 -3.19
N ALA A 22 4.57 27.18 -3.55
CA ALA A 22 5.14 26.85 -4.86
C ALA A 22 5.39 25.34 -4.93
N ARG A 23 4.91 24.67 -5.98
CA ARG A 23 5.25 23.27 -6.25
C ARG A 23 6.78 23.11 -6.16
N LYS A 24 7.22 22.12 -5.40
CA LYS A 24 8.64 21.78 -5.22
C LYS A 24 9.29 21.44 -6.57
N TYR A 25 8.50 20.90 -7.50
CA TYR A 25 8.92 20.48 -8.83
C TYR A 25 8.05 21.14 -9.90
N SER A 26 8.68 21.67 -10.96
CA SER A 26 8.02 22.50 -11.97
C SER A 26 7.68 21.76 -13.27
N THR A 27 8.23 20.58 -13.47
CA THR A 27 8.04 19.80 -14.71
C THR A 27 7.34 18.47 -14.43
N ASN A 28 6.64 17.97 -15.43
CA ASN A 28 5.99 16.66 -15.40
C ASN A 28 7.03 15.55 -15.53
N GLY A 29 7.03 14.56 -14.62
CA GLY A 29 7.96 13.43 -14.68
C GLY A 29 8.51 13.01 -13.32
N LEU A 30 9.50 12.14 -13.34
CA LEU A 30 10.18 11.60 -12.17
C LEU A 30 11.32 12.52 -11.69
N TYR A 31 11.61 12.47 -10.39
CA TYR A 31 12.69 13.24 -9.77
C TYR A 31 13.49 12.37 -8.80
N ASN A 32 14.82 12.41 -8.90
CA ASN A 32 15.68 11.83 -7.89
C ASN A 32 15.72 12.74 -6.65
N VAL A 33 15.34 12.20 -5.50
CA VAL A 33 15.21 12.95 -4.24
C VAL A 33 16.15 12.47 -3.14
N ASP A 34 17.15 11.64 -3.46
CA ASP A 34 18.12 11.04 -2.53
C ASP A 34 18.75 12.05 -1.56
N ALA A 35 19.04 13.26 -2.05
CA ALA A 35 19.69 14.29 -1.24
C ALA A 35 18.79 14.81 -0.11
N ASN A 36 17.48 14.60 -0.20
CA ASN A 36 16.50 15.23 0.68
C ASN A 36 15.88 14.24 1.67
N VAL A 37 15.83 12.94 1.33
CA VAL A 37 15.07 11.94 2.07
C VAL A 37 15.81 11.30 3.25
N GLY A 38 17.04 11.71 3.55
CA GLY A 38 17.78 11.24 4.75
C GLY A 38 18.37 9.83 4.67
N LEU A 39 18.23 9.11 3.54
CA LEU A 39 18.67 7.71 3.39
C LEU A 39 20.07 7.55 2.79
N LYS A 40 20.80 8.62 2.50
CA LYS A 40 22.09 8.59 1.81
C LYS A 40 23.15 7.72 2.50
N ASP A 41 23.15 7.70 3.81
CA ASP A 41 24.12 6.97 4.63
C ASP A 41 23.60 5.61 5.11
N VAL A 42 22.36 5.27 4.79
CA VAL A 42 21.76 3.98 5.11
C VAL A 42 22.31 2.93 4.17
N LYS A 43 22.94 1.90 4.78
CA LYS A 43 23.46 0.74 4.07
C LYS A 43 22.65 -0.48 4.42
N GLY A 44 22.26 -1.22 3.40
CA GLY A 44 21.48 -2.43 3.60
C GLY A 44 20.33 -2.56 2.63
N THR A 45 19.46 -3.51 2.91
CA THR A 45 18.28 -3.83 2.10
C THR A 45 17.04 -3.37 2.84
N VAL A 46 16.13 -2.65 2.19
CA VAL A 46 14.80 -2.42 2.75
C VAL A 46 14.07 -3.75 2.83
N ALA A 47 13.73 -4.18 4.03
CA ALA A 47 13.14 -5.48 4.32
C ALA A 47 11.62 -5.44 4.38
N ALA A 48 11.05 -4.33 4.82
CA ALA A 48 9.60 -4.17 4.93
C ALA A 48 9.21 -2.69 4.99
N PHE A 49 7.96 -2.43 4.64
CA PHE A 49 7.26 -1.18 4.90
C PHE A 49 6.26 -1.37 6.04
N GLY A 50 5.97 -0.30 6.78
CA GLY A 50 4.95 -0.30 7.82
C GLY A 50 4.79 1.10 8.41
N ASP A 51 3.79 1.29 9.25
CA ASP A 51 3.61 2.49 10.07
C ASP A 51 3.96 2.11 11.51
N PHE A 52 5.23 2.34 11.90
CA PHE A 52 5.77 1.86 13.19
C PHE A 52 5.49 2.80 14.35
N ASN A 53 5.12 4.04 14.07
CA ASN A 53 4.82 5.04 15.09
C ASN A 53 3.33 5.44 15.14
N GLY A 54 2.50 4.88 14.24
CA GLY A 54 1.07 5.13 14.18
C GLY A 54 0.69 6.51 13.65
N ASP A 55 1.55 7.13 12.82
CA ASP A 55 1.33 8.48 12.28
C ASP A 55 0.74 8.50 10.86
N LYS A 56 0.48 7.31 10.27
CA LYS A 56 -0.08 7.04 8.94
C LYS A 56 0.89 7.19 7.78
N TYR A 57 2.12 7.61 8.02
CA TYR A 57 3.14 7.66 6.99
C TYR A 57 3.85 6.32 6.89
N THR A 58 4.36 6.03 5.71
CA THR A 58 5.07 4.77 5.47
C THR A 58 6.52 4.87 5.97
N ASP A 59 6.83 4.08 6.99
CA ASP A 59 8.17 3.88 7.51
C ASP A 59 8.85 2.67 6.85
N ILE A 60 10.16 2.54 7.06
CA ILE A 60 10.94 1.45 6.48
C ILE A 60 11.74 0.67 7.53
N ILE A 61 11.82 -0.66 7.36
CA ILE A 61 12.81 -1.50 8.03
C ILE A 61 13.98 -1.73 7.07
N ALA A 62 15.17 -1.36 7.49
CA ALA A 62 16.41 -1.65 6.77
C ALA A 62 17.15 -2.82 7.43
N LEU A 63 17.45 -3.85 6.66
CA LEU A 63 18.27 -5.00 7.01
C LEU A 63 19.72 -4.69 6.66
N SER A 64 20.65 -4.93 7.60
CA SER A 64 22.09 -4.72 7.38
C SER A 64 22.65 -5.57 6.24
N ASP A 65 23.74 -5.14 5.63
CA ASP A 65 24.41 -5.86 4.52
C ASP A 65 24.88 -7.26 4.91
N ASP A 66 25.23 -7.49 6.18
CA ASP A 66 25.60 -8.80 6.71
C ASP A 66 24.41 -9.68 7.09
N GLN A 67 23.19 -9.12 7.05
CA GLN A 67 21.93 -9.78 7.39
C GLN A 67 21.86 -10.29 8.83
N THR A 68 22.51 -9.58 9.75
CA THR A 68 22.52 -9.93 11.19
C THR A 68 21.79 -8.93 12.07
N SER A 69 21.44 -7.77 11.53
CA SER A 69 20.72 -6.72 12.25
C SER A 69 19.73 -6.01 11.36
N PHE A 70 18.71 -5.41 11.97
CA PHE A 70 17.76 -4.56 11.28
C PHE A 70 17.43 -3.33 12.12
N SER A 71 17.01 -2.26 11.45
CA SER A 71 16.70 -0.96 12.07
C SER A 71 15.47 -0.34 11.42
N VAL A 72 14.69 0.42 12.21
CA VAL A 72 13.54 1.18 11.73
C VAL A 72 13.95 2.62 11.44
N TYR A 73 13.49 3.13 10.31
CA TYR A 73 13.61 4.52 9.91
C TYR A 73 12.20 5.09 9.75
N LEU A 74 11.87 6.08 10.58
CA LEU A 74 10.58 6.75 10.57
C LEU A 74 10.58 7.90 9.57
N TRP A 75 9.49 8.05 8.82
CA TRP A 75 9.28 9.19 7.95
C TRP A 75 8.78 10.40 8.74
N ASP A 76 9.48 11.50 8.63
CA ASP A 76 9.03 12.79 9.17
C ASP A 76 8.57 13.70 8.02
N HIS A 77 7.27 13.84 7.89
CA HIS A 77 6.66 14.66 6.84
C HIS A 77 7.02 16.15 6.96
N ALA A 78 7.29 16.66 8.17
CA ALA A 78 7.64 18.06 8.38
C ALA A 78 9.05 18.39 7.86
N THR A 79 10.01 17.48 8.05
CA THR A 79 11.38 17.60 7.53
C THR A 79 11.56 16.95 6.16
N TRP A 80 10.57 16.21 5.71
CA TRP A 80 10.55 15.47 4.45
C TRP A 80 11.71 14.50 4.34
N SER A 81 11.96 13.74 5.42
CA SER A 81 13.10 12.82 5.51
C SER A 81 12.87 11.67 6.47
N PHE A 82 13.53 10.54 6.20
CA PHE A 82 13.61 9.42 7.11
C PHE A 82 14.63 9.67 8.22
N GLY A 83 14.26 9.36 9.47
CA GLY A 83 15.11 9.38 10.64
C GLY A 83 15.26 8.00 11.27
N LEU A 84 16.49 7.61 11.64
CA LEU A 84 16.72 6.36 12.38
C LEU A 84 16.03 6.44 13.75
N LEU A 85 15.26 5.40 14.10
CA LEU A 85 14.80 5.16 15.46
C LEU A 85 15.85 4.30 16.20
N PRO A 86 16.73 4.90 17.03
CA PRO A 86 17.88 4.17 17.59
C PRO A 86 17.47 3.01 18.50
N THR A 87 16.34 3.14 19.19
CA THR A 87 15.78 2.12 20.09
C THR A 87 15.19 0.94 19.35
N ALA A 88 14.90 1.08 18.06
CA ALA A 88 14.34 0.03 17.21
C ALA A 88 15.41 -0.68 16.34
N THR A 89 16.65 -0.72 16.81
CA THR A 89 17.72 -1.51 16.18
C THR A 89 17.90 -2.83 16.92
N VAL A 90 17.75 -3.93 16.20
CA VAL A 90 17.97 -5.28 16.72
C VAL A 90 19.19 -5.90 16.05
N THR A 91 20.13 -6.41 16.87
CA THR A 91 21.26 -7.21 16.41
C THR A 91 21.11 -8.64 16.93
N ILE A 92 21.04 -9.61 16.02
CA ILE A 92 20.83 -11.01 16.38
C ILE A 92 22.16 -11.68 16.72
N ALA A 93 22.26 -12.26 17.91
CA ALA A 93 23.43 -13.00 18.34
C ALA A 93 23.68 -14.22 17.42
N GLN A 94 24.94 -14.36 16.95
CA GLN A 94 25.36 -15.43 16.04
C GLN A 94 25.89 -16.66 16.78
N THR A 95 25.82 -16.68 18.11
CA THR A 95 26.22 -17.79 18.98
C THR A 95 25.08 -18.09 19.97
N PRO A 96 24.82 -19.34 20.33
CA PRO A 96 25.53 -20.58 19.92
C PRO A 96 25.25 -21.06 18.49
N GLN A 97 24.18 -20.57 17.84
CA GLN A 97 23.81 -20.94 16.49
C GLN A 97 23.73 -19.68 15.60
N PRO A 98 24.36 -19.68 14.41
CA PRO A 98 24.22 -18.60 13.46
C PRO A 98 22.75 -18.38 13.06
N PHE A 99 22.39 -17.12 12.83
CA PHE A 99 21.07 -16.73 12.35
C PHE A 99 21.24 -15.59 11.34
N ILE A 100 21.21 -15.96 10.06
CA ILE A 100 21.26 -15.01 8.95
C ILE A 100 19.83 -14.69 8.55
N ILE A 101 19.44 -13.42 8.71
CA ILE A 101 18.08 -12.96 8.40
C ILE A 101 17.83 -13.07 6.90
N THR A 102 16.77 -13.77 6.53
CA THR A 102 16.34 -13.95 5.13
C THR A 102 15.06 -13.20 4.80
N ASN A 103 14.24 -12.87 5.80
CA ASN A 103 13.02 -12.08 5.63
C ASN A 103 12.57 -11.44 6.94
N ILE A 104 11.84 -10.32 6.84
CA ILE A 104 11.17 -9.65 7.95
C ILE A 104 9.75 -9.34 7.49
N VAL A 105 8.76 -9.73 8.28
CA VAL A 105 7.34 -9.55 7.97
C VAL A 105 6.68 -8.79 9.10
N PRO A 106 6.21 -7.56 8.87
CA PRO A 106 5.43 -6.80 9.84
C PRO A 106 4.04 -7.41 10.03
N GLY A 107 3.50 -7.27 11.24
CA GLY A 107 2.14 -7.69 11.59
C GLY A 107 1.86 -7.35 13.05
N ASP A 108 0.63 -7.46 13.48
CA ASP A 108 0.25 -7.37 14.90
C ASP A 108 0.01 -8.80 15.38
N PHE A 109 1.02 -9.36 16.05
CA PHE A 109 0.99 -10.77 16.48
C PHE A 109 0.43 -10.95 17.88
N ASN A 110 0.31 -9.88 18.68
CA ASN A 110 -0.22 -9.92 20.03
C ASN A 110 -1.53 -9.12 20.18
N TYR A 111 -2.04 -8.55 19.09
CA TYR A 111 -3.27 -7.78 19.02
C TYR A 111 -3.29 -6.57 19.96
N ASP A 112 -2.18 -5.85 20.03
CA ASP A 112 -2.06 -4.62 20.84
C ASP A 112 -2.11 -3.32 20.01
N GLY A 113 -2.30 -3.43 18.70
CA GLY A 113 -2.38 -2.33 17.76
C GLY A 113 -1.05 -1.68 17.42
N LYS A 114 0.07 -2.28 17.82
CA LYS A 114 1.41 -1.87 17.44
C LYS A 114 1.96 -2.83 16.41
N LEU A 115 2.86 -2.34 15.59
CA LEU A 115 3.48 -3.16 14.57
C LEU A 115 4.61 -3.99 15.17
N ASP A 116 4.41 -5.32 15.22
CA ASP A 116 5.43 -6.30 15.55
C ASP A 116 6.15 -6.76 14.29
N VAL A 117 7.21 -7.55 14.44
CA VAL A 117 7.90 -8.15 13.29
C VAL A 117 8.19 -9.63 13.52
N LEU A 118 7.85 -10.42 12.52
CA LEU A 118 8.30 -11.80 12.38
C LEU A 118 9.61 -11.81 11.61
N VAL A 119 10.70 -12.19 12.26
CA VAL A 119 12.03 -12.30 11.67
C VAL A 119 12.31 -13.76 11.34
N MET A 120 12.58 -14.04 10.08
CA MET A 120 12.91 -15.34 9.55
C MET A 120 14.39 -15.42 9.19
N GLY A 121 15.06 -16.51 9.53
CA GLY A 121 16.48 -16.68 9.25
C GLY A 121 16.93 -18.12 9.19
N GLN A 122 18.09 -18.34 8.58
CA GLN A 122 18.73 -19.63 8.44
C GLN A 122 20.15 -19.60 9.01
N ALA A 123 20.64 -20.74 9.44
CA ALA A 123 22.02 -20.86 9.95
C ALA A 123 23.05 -20.62 8.83
N ASP A 124 22.81 -21.17 7.65
CA ASP A 124 23.65 -20.99 6.46
C ASP A 124 22.80 -21.01 5.18
N PRO A 125 22.22 -19.89 4.80
CA PRO A 125 21.36 -19.84 3.62
C PRO A 125 22.12 -19.94 2.29
N VAL A 126 23.46 -19.88 2.31
CA VAL A 126 24.30 -19.96 1.10
C VAL A 126 24.67 -21.41 0.79
N LEU A 127 25.15 -22.16 1.79
CA LEU A 127 25.55 -23.56 1.60
C LEU A 127 24.37 -24.53 1.76
N ASN A 128 23.38 -24.17 2.54
CA ASN A 128 22.16 -24.97 2.77
C ASN A 128 20.89 -24.14 2.54
N PRO A 129 20.59 -23.74 1.30
CA PRO A 129 19.45 -22.88 1.00
C PRO A 129 18.08 -23.55 1.24
N THR A 130 18.04 -24.87 1.38
CA THR A 130 16.83 -25.65 1.73
C THR A 130 16.78 -26.06 3.20
N GLY A 131 17.68 -25.50 4.02
CA GLY A 131 17.74 -25.77 5.44
C GLY A 131 16.55 -25.20 6.21
N GLU A 132 16.54 -25.53 7.50
CA GLU A 132 15.55 -25.04 8.45
C GLU A 132 15.47 -23.52 8.43
N LEU A 133 14.25 -22.98 8.36
CA LEU A 133 13.94 -21.57 8.51
C LEU A 133 13.46 -21.31 9.95
N MET A 134 14.36 -20.77 10.75
CA MET A 134 14.06 -20.37 12.13
C MET A 134 13.23 -19.09 12.13
N MET A 135 12.26 -18.98 13.04
CA MET A 135 11.32 -17.87 13.12
C MET A 135 11.27 -17.27 14.52
N ARG A 136 11.26 -15.95 14.62
CA ARG A 136 11.21 -15.18 15.87
C ARG A 136 10.30 -13.98 15.72
N VAL A 137 9.40 -13.74 16.67
CA VAL A 137 8.58 -12.54 16.76
C VAL A 137 9.20 -11.58 17.77
N TYR A 138 9.42 -10.35 17.35
CA TYR A 138 9.79 -9.22 18.19
C TYR A 138 8.55 -8.32 18.34
N LEU A 139 8.09 -8.13 19.57
CA LEU A 139 6.92 -7.30 19.86
C LEU A 139 7.29 -5.83 19.80
N GLY A 140 6.43 -5.04 19.15
CA GLY A 140 6.61 -3.62 18.97
C GLY A 140 6.27 -2.82 20.23
N ASN A 141 7.05 -1.77 20.47
CA ASN A 141 6.80 -0.81 21.53
C ASN A 141 7.06 0.60 20.99
N ILE A 142 6.03 1.43 20.93
CA ILE A 142 6.11 2.78 20.35
C ILE A 142 7.20 3.63 21.02
N ASP A 143 7.39 3.49 22.33
CA ASP A 143 8.32 4.32 23.08
C ASP A 143 9.76 3.78 23.08
N SER A 144 9.94 2.45 22.99
CA SER A 144 11.24 1.78 23.14
C SER A 144 11.70 0.99 21.92
N GLY A 145 10.92 0.95 20.83
CA GLY A 145 11.20 0.21 19.61
C GLY A 145 10.74 -1.24 19.69
N TRP A 146 11.52 -2.12 20.29
CA TRP A 146 11.19 -3.54 20.42
C TRP A 146 11.34 -3.99 21.88
N ASP A 147 10.56 -4.97 22.27
CA ASP A 147 10.79 -5.66 23.52
C ASP A 147 12.16 -6.37 23.50
N SER A 148 12.80 -6.48 24.67
CA SER A 148 14.15 -7.04 24.81
C SER A 148 14.22 -8.53 24.43
N ASP A 149 13.12 -9.24 24.61
CA ASP A 149 12.99 -10.67 24.37
C ASP A 149 12.17 -10.95 23.13
N PHE A 150 12.54 -12.00 22.41
CA PHE A 150 11.78 -12.47 21.26
C PHE A 150 10.99 -13.74 21.61
N ILE A 151 9.93 -13.98 20.88
CA ILE A 151 9.13 -15.19 20.99
C ILE A 151 9.56 -16.15 19.86
N THR A 152 9.91 -17.39 20.22
CA THR A 152 10.27 -18.40 19.23
C THR A 152 9.02 -19.00 18.61
N VAL A 153 8.98 -19.03 17.28
CA VAL A 153 7.93 -19.66 16.48
C VAL A 153 8.44 -21.01 15.97
N PRO A 154 7.61 -22.07 15.90
CA PRO A 154 8.00 -23.33 15.29
C PRO A 154 8.51 -23.15 13.86
N SER A 155 9.64 -23.79 13.53
CA SER A 155 10.38 -23.56 12.28
C SER A 155 9.61 -23.97 11.03
N ALA A 156 9.88 -23.26 9.94
CA ALA A 156 9.35 -23.55 8.61
C ALA A 156 10.43 -24.12 7.68
N THR A 157 10.03 -24.54 6.49
CA THR A 157 10.95 -24.83 5.39
C THR A 157 11.43 -23.53 4.75
N SER A 158 12.42 -23.60 3.88
CA SER A 158 12.93 -22.44 3.12
C SER A 158 11.90 -21.82 2.16
N GLN A 159 10.77 -22.48 1.94
CA GLN A 159 9.57 -21.88 1.34
C GLN A 159 8.86 -21.08 2.45
N GLN A 160 9.19 -19.83 2.53
CA GLN A 160 8.80 -18.97 3.64
C GLN A 160 7.28 -18.88 3.79
N PRO A 161 6.75 -19.01 5.03
CA PRO A 161 5.32 -18.85 5.27
C PRO A 161 4.89 -17.39 5.06
N MET A 162 3.65 -17.21 4.65
CA MET A 162 3.00 -15.92 4.49
C MET A 162 1.99 -15.66 5.61
N THR A 163 1.81 -14.41 5.96
CA THR A 163 0.82 -13.99 6.95
C THR A 163 -0.59 -13.92 6.35
N PHE A 164 -1.57 -14.34 7.10
CA PHE A 164 -3.00 -14.18 6.82
C PHE A 164 -3.79 -14.45 8.12
N ASP A 165 -5.08 -14.22 8.11
CA ASP A 165 -5.95 -14.60 9.23
C ASP A 165 -6.75 -15.85 8.80
N TYR A 166 -6.40 -17.00 9.37
CA TYR A 166 -6.98 -18.30 8.99
C TYR A 166 -8.39 -18.50 9.51
N ASN A 167 -8.64 -18.10 10.75
CA ASN A 167 -9.89 -18.38 11.46
C ASN A 167 -10.79 -17.14 11.63
N GLY A 168 -10.33 -15.96 11.22
CA GLY A 168 -11.09 -14.73 11.27
C GLY A 168 -11.17 -14.10 12.67
N ASP A 169 -10.20 -14.39 13.55
CA ASP A 169 -10.13 -13.82 14.89
C ASP A 169 -9.33 -12.51 14.96
N MET A 170 -8.90 -11.99 13.82
CA MET A 170 -8.09 -10.77 13.66
C MET A 170 -6.64 -10.88 14.15
N LEU A 171 -6.23 -12.03 14.66
CA LEU A 171 -4.83 -12.34 14.93
C LEU A 171 -4.10 -12.75 13.65
N THR A 172 -2.85 -12.38 13.54
CA THR A 172 -2.04 -12.75 12.37
C THR A 172 -1.57 -14.20 12.48
N ASP A 173 -2.10 -15.06 11.61
CA ASP A 173 -1.67 -16.46 11.43
C ASP A 173 -0.61 -16.58 10.32
N LEU A 174 -0.06 -17.78 10.14
CA LEU A 174 0.91 -18.08 9.08
C LEU A 174 0.46 -19.31 8.27
N LEU A 175 0.66 -19.24 6.95
CA LEU A 175 0.45 -20.35 6.02
C LEU A 175 1.75 -20.71 5.31
N GLY A 176 2.17 -21.97 5.36
CA GLY A 176 3.41 -22.42 4.72
C GLY A 176 3.66 -23.91 4.93
N TYR A 177 4.92 -24.28 4.98
CA TYR A 177 5.35 -25.66 5.16
C TYR A 177 6.21 -25.77 6.42
N ALA A 178 5.73 -26.49 7.43
CA ALA A 178 6.48 -26.72 8.67
C ALA A 178 7.72 -27.56 8.42
N PHE A 179 8.81 -27.25 9.13
CA PHE A 179 10.05 -28.00 9.03
C PHE A 179 9.97 -29.29 9.84
N GLU A 180 9.30 -29.28 10.98
CA GLU A 180 9.11 -30.48 11.82
C GLU A 180 8.23 -31.49 11.08
N GLY A 181 8.77 -32.71 10.91
CA GLY A 181 8.13 -33.76 10.11
C GLY A 181 8.44 -33.69 8.61
N TYR A 182 9.29 -32.76 8.17
CA TYR A 182 9.73 -32.70 6.78
C TYR A 182 10.44 -33.97 6.36
N GLN A 183 9.86 -34.69 5.40
CA GLN A 183 10.51 -35.78 4.67
C GLN A 183 10.79 -35.30 3.23
N ALA A 184 12.00 -35.50 2.75
CA ALA A 184 12.37 -35.08 1.39
C ALA A 184 11.39 -35.65 0.36
N GLY A 185 10.70 -34.79 -0.35
CA GLY A 185 9.70 -35.12 -1.36
C GLY A 185 8.25 -35.17 -0.87
N VAL A 186 7.98 -34.92 0.42
CA VAL A 186 6.62 -34.76 0.96
C VAL A 186 6.53 -33.39 1.65
N SER A 187 5.87 -32.46 1.04
CA SER A 187 5.59 -31.13 1.63
C SER A 187 4.15 -31.11 2.13
N THR A 188 3.97 -30.85 3.41
CA THR A 188 2.66 -30.76 4.04
C THR A 188 2.35 -29.29 4.32
N LEU A 189 1.29 -28.76 3.69
CA LEU A 189 0.82 -27.42 3.95
C LEU A 189 0.36 -27.34 5.41
N SER A 190 0.86 -26.35 6.12
CA SER A 190 0.65 -26.16 7.56
C SER A 190 0.15 -24.74 7.82
N VAL A 191 -0.64 -24.58 8.86
CA VAL A 191 -1.02 -23.29 9.42
C VAL A 191 -0.44 -23.20 10.82
N TRP A 192 0.23 -22.10 11.10
CA TRP A 192 0.56 -21.69 12.47
C TRP A 192 -0.57 -20.78 12.92
N LYS A 193 -1.53 -21.36 13.65
CA LYS A 193 -2.61 -20.59 14.25
C LYS A 193 -2.07 -19.77 15.39
N ASN A 194 -2.33 -18.47 15.37
CA ASN A 194 -2.01 -17.59 16.47
C ASN A 194 -3.00 -17.87 17.63
N VAL A 195 -2.46 -18.19 18.79
CA VAL A 195 -3.20 -18.47 20.02
C VAL A 195 -2.77 -17.54 21.14
N TYR A 196 -2.29 -16.35 20.80
CA TYR A 196 -1.86 -15.37 21.78
C TYR A 196 -2.95 -15.11 22.80
N SER A 197 -2.56 -15.10 24.08
CA SER A 197 -3.43 -14.71 25.18
C SER A 197 -2.61 -13.89 26.17
N PRO A 198 -3.15 -12.77 26.68
CA PRO A 198 -2.50 -11.98 27.72
C PRO A 198 -2.13 -12.80 28.99
N SER A 199 -2.84 -13.91 29.24
CA SER A 199 -2.57 -14.81 30.37
C SER A 199 -1.39 -15.78 30.12
N THR A 200 -0.99 -15.99 28.86
CA THR A 200 0.12 -16.87 28.44
C THR A 200 0.95 -16.22 27.35
N PRO A 201 1.62 -15.11 27.61
CA PRO A 201 2.24 -14.28 26.57
C PRO A 201 3.44 -14.92 25.85
N GLY A 202 3.94 -16.05 26.33
CA GLY A 202 5.08 -16.78 25.72
C GLY A 202 4.71 -17.77 24.63
N VAL A 203 3.42 -18.00 24.36
CA VAL A 203 2.95 -18.97 23.34
C VAL A 203 2.07 -18.21 22.35
N ILE A 204 2.62 -17.95 21.16
CA ILE A 204 1.87 -17.25 20.12
C ILE A 204 1.28 -18.20 19.09
N PHE A 205 1.98 -19.30 18.74
CA PHE A 205 1.57 -20.15 17.63
C PHE A 205 1.46 -21.63 18.00
N GLU A 206 0.39 -22.26 17.54
CA GLU A 206 0.24 -23.71 17.44
C GLU A 206 0.26 -24.14 15.97
N VAL A 207 0.99 -25.23 15.65
CA VAL A 207 1.07 -25.73 14.28
C VAL A 207 -0.01 -26.77 14.04
N TYR A 208 -0.85 -26.51 13.03
CA TYR A 208 -1.84 -27.48 12.54
C TYR A 208 -1.45 -27.93 11.14
N VAL A 209 -1.58 -29.23 10.90
CA VAL A 209 -1.47 -29.81 9.57
C VAL A 209 -2.84 -29.75 8.92
N ILE A 210 -3.00 -28.96 7.87
CA ILE A 210 -4.27 -28.78 7.19
C ILE A 210 -4.22 -29.46 5.83
N TYR A 211 -5.19 -30.31 5.63
CA TYR A 211 -5.55 -30.81 4.32
C TYR A 211 -6.83 -30.09 3.90
N VAL A 212 -6.73 -29.15 2.93
CA VAL A 212 -7.81 -28.74 2.03
C VAL A 212 -8.94 -27.88 2.60
N ASN A 213 -9.28 -26.72 2.02
CA ASN A 213 -10.37 -25.90 2.51
C ASN A 213 -11.50 -25.68 1.48
N ASN A 214 -12.68 -26.22 1.76
CA ASN A 214 -13.97 -25.82 1.18
C ASN A 214 -14.89 -25.40 2.31
N LYS A 215 -14.71 -24.23 2.91
CA LYS A 215 -15.46 -23.78 4.08
C LYS A 215 -15.47 -24.82 5.22
N GLU A 216 -16.34 -25.81 5.16
CA GLU A 216 -16.43 -26.91 6.13
C GLU A 216 -15.54 -28.10 5.78
N GLU A 217 -15.03 -28.23 4.54
CA GLU A 217 -14.30 -29.38 4.01
C GLU A 217 -12.81 -29.08 3.68
N GLY A 218 -12.35 -27.84 3.83
CA GLY A 218 -10.96 -27.44 3.59
C GLY A 218 -10.64 -26.98 2.16
N PHE A 219 -9.34 -26.75 1.81
CA PHE A 219 -8.91 -26.29 0.49
C PHE A 219 -9.11 -27.38 -0.57
N SER A 220 -9.81 -27.10 -1.66
CA SER A 220 -9.92 -28.00 -2.80
C SER A 220 -9.02 -27.55 -3.95
N PHE A 221 -8.57 -28.52 -4.72
CA PHE A 221 -7.85 -28.26 -5.94
C PHE A 221 -8.75 -27.50 -6.93
N ALA A 222 -8.33 -26.31 -7.35
CA ALA A 222 -9.06 -25.50 -8.33
C ALA A 222 -8.50 -25.66 -9.74
N THR A 223 -7.20 -25.44 -9.92
CA THR A 223 -6.55 -25.52 -11.23
C THR A 223 -5.05 -25.81 -11.07
N SER A 224 -4.46 -26.40 -12.10
CA SER A 224 -3.00 -26.54 -12.20
C SER A 224 -2.55 -26.26 -13.62
N GLY A 225 -1.30 -25.87 -13.75
CA GLY A 225 -0.64 -25.70 -15.03
C GLY A 225 0.86 -25.53 -14.85
N LEU A 226 1.59 -25.62 -15.94
CA LEU A 226 3.03 -25.39 -15.96
C LEU A 226 3.29 -23.91 -16.27
N LEU A 227 4.08 -23.27 -15.41
CA LEU A 227 4.61 -21.95 -15.70
C LEU A 227 5.65 -22.05 -16.83
N PRO A 228 5.94 -20.93 -17.53
CA PRO A 228 6.98 -20.87 -18.54
C PRO A 228 8.34 -21.30 -17.97
N ASP A 229 9.18 -21.91 -18.80
CA ASP A 229 10.55 -22.24 -18.41
C ASP A 229 11.30 -20.97 -17.96
N GLY A 230 12.02 -21.08 -16.86
CA GLY A 230 12.75 -19.93 -16.29
C GLY A 230 11.87 -18.88 -15.65
N ALA A 231 10.65 -19.24 -15.21
CA ALA A 231 9.75 -18.34 -14.48
C ALA A 231 10.37 -17.85 -13.17
N GLY A 232 10.20 -16.57 -12.89
CA GLY A 232 10.52 -15.90 -11.64
C GLY A 232 9.35 -15.86 -10.67
N GLN A 233 9.39 -14.89 -9.75
CA GLN A 233 8.32 -14.65 -8.78
C GLN A 233 7.04 -14.20 -9.49
N VAL A 234 5.95 -14.87 -9.19
CA VAL A 234 4.61 -14.50 -9.68
C VAL A 234 4.09 -13.30 -8.91
N THR A 235 3.44 -12.39 -9.61
CA THR A 235 2.73 -11.23 -9.06
C THR A 235 1.28 -11.27 -9.53
N PHE A 236 0.36 -10.76 -8.72
CA PHE A 236 -1.06 -10.74 -9.02
C PHE A 236 -1.59 -9.32 -9.09
N ALA A 237 -2.35 -9.01 -10.14
CA ALA A 237 -3.04 -7.73 -10.33
C ALA A 237 -4.19 -7.87 -11.34
N ASP A 238 -5.18 -7.01 -11.25
CA ASP A 238 -6.26 -6.90 -12.25
C ASP A 238 -5.77 -6.02 -13.41
N ILE A 239 -5.17 -6.65 -14.43
CA ILE A 239 -4.44 -5.96 -15.50
C ILE A 239 -5.37 -5.26 -16.49
N ASP A 240 -6.53 -5.85 -16.78
CA ASP A 240 -7.45 -5.31 -17.80
C ASP A 240 -8.67 -4.58 -17.20
N GLY A 241 -8.77 -4.51 -15.89
CA GLY A 241 -9.82 -3.76 -15.20
C GLY A 241 -11.20 -4.39 -15.31
N ASP A 242 -11.26 -5.72 -15.30
CA ASP A 242 -12.52 -6.48 -15.34
C ASP A 242 -13.04 -6.87 -13.94
N GLY A 243 -12.23 -6.62 -12.90
CA GLY A 243 -12.55 -6.93 -11.52
C GLY A 243 -12.21 -8.36 -11.12
N ALA A 244 -11.33 -9.03 -11.85
CA ALA A 244 -10.73 -10.30 -11.48
C ALA A 244 -9.22 -10.18 -11.48
N VAL A 245 -8.57 -10.76 -10.46
CA VAL A 245 -7.11 -10.67 -10.32
C VAL A 245 -6.43 -11.62 -11.29
N ASP A 246 -5.55 -11.09 -12.13
CA ASP A 246 -4.73 -11.82 -13.12
C ASP A 246 -3.38 -12.21 -12.55
N MET A 247 -2.70 -13.13 -13.22
CA MET A 247 -1.38 -13.62 -12.84
C MET A 247 -0.32 -13.11 -13.80
N VAL A 248 0.68 -12.38 -13.28
CA VAL A 248 1.81 -11.82 -14.03
C VAL A 248 3.07 -12.62 -13.72
N VAL A 249 3.68 -13.21 -14.74
CA VAL A 249 4.83 -14.10 -14.61
C VAL A 249 6.00 -13.59 -15.45
N PRO A 250 7.08 -13.11 -14.85
CA PRO A 250 8.33 -12.84 -15.56
C PRO A 250 9.05 -14.16 -15.84
N ALA A 251 9.54 -14.36 -17.04
CA ALA A 251 10.33 -15.54 -17.36
C ALA A 251 11.46 -15.22 -18.34
N CYS A 252 12.59 -15.90 -18.17
CA CYS A 252 13.72 -15.84 -19.11
C CYS A 252 14.10 -17.26 -19.53
N ASP A 253 14.13 -17.50 -20.81
CA ASP A 253 14.53 -18.81 -21.36
C ASP A 253 16.04 -19.09 -21.18
N THR A 254 16.48 -20.27 -21.57
CA THR A 254 17.88 -20.70 -21.50
C THR A 254 18.81 -19.89 -22.42
N HIS A 255 18.27 -19.19 -23.42
CA HIS A 255 19.01 -18.31 -24.34
C HIS A 255 19.07 -16.87 -23.84
N GLY A 256 18.40 -16.56 -22.72
CA GLY A 256 18.36 -15.24 -22.12
C GLY A 256 17.31 -14.32 -22.72
N GLN A 257 16.39 -14.84 -23.52
CA GLN A 257 15.22 -14.07 -23.97
C GLN A 257 14.20 -14.01 -22.85
N CYS A 258 13.87 -12.80 -22.43
CA CYS A 258 12.94 -12.57 -21.35
C CYS A 258 11.58 -12.06 -21.86
N SER A 259 10.52 -12.47 -21.19
CA SER A 259 9.17 -12.02 -21.49
C SER A 259 8.36 -11.89 -20.20
N ILE A 260 7.34 -11.07 -20.23
CA ILE A 260 6.30 -11.02 -19.20
C ILE A 260 5.07 -11.72 -19.75
N TYR A 261 4.54 -12.68 -19.03
CA TYR A 261 3.33 -13.41 -19.36
C TYR A 261 2.21 -12.93 -18.45
N VAL A 262 1.10 -12.50 -19.04
CA VAL A 262 -0.13 -12.14 -18.30
C VAL A 262 -1.16 -13.22 -18.58
N TYR A 263 -1.47 -14.00 -17.56
CA TYR A 263 -2.52 -15.02 -17.59
C TYR A 263 -3.78 -14.41 -17.02
N TYR A 264 -4.76 -14.19 -17.88
CA TYR A 264 -6.04 -13.59 -17.48
C TYR A 264 -6.91 -14.61 -16.77
N ASN A 265 -7.48 -14.17 -15.66
CA ASN A 265 -8.40 -14.96 -14.87
C ASN A 265 -9.68 -15.22 -15.66
N GLN A 266 -10.16 -16.47 -15.63
CA GLN A 266 -11.35 -16.91 -16.35
C GLN A 266 -12.60 -16.90 -15.46
N GLN A 267 -12.59 -16.18 -14.37
CA GLN A 267 -13.78 -15.98 -13.54
C GLN A 267 -14.89 -15.28 -14.34
N VAL A 268 -16.13 -15.58 -13.95
CA VAL A 268 -17.28 -14.84 -14.46
C VAL A 268 -17.15 -13.36 -14.04
N PRO A 269 -17.23 -12.41 -14.98
CA PRO A 269 -16.99 -10.99 -14.70
C PRO A 269 -18.05 -10.42 -13.76
N LEU A 270 -17.75 -9.27 -13.16
CA LEU A 270 -18.72 -8.53 -12.34
C LEU A 270 -19.91 -8.03 -13.15
N CYS A 271 -21.08 -8.03 -12.52
CA CYS A 271 -22.26 -7.39 -13.07
C CYS A 271 -22.07 -5.87 -13.16
N THR A 272 -22.12 -5.34 -14.38
CA THR A 272 -22.00 -3.91 -14.65
C THR A 272 -23.36 -3.20 -14.73
N SER A 273 -24.47 -3.95 -14.72
CA SER A 273 -25.83 -3.40 -14.75
C SER A 273 -26.81 -4.27 -13.97
N LYS A 274 -27.86 -3.66 -13.40
CA LYS A 274 -28.92 -4.41 -12.71
C LYS A 274 -29.67 -5.32 -13.70
N GLY A 275 -29.85 -6.59 -13.30
CA GLY A 275 -30.62 -7.56 -14.08
C GLY A 275 -29.81 -8.35 -15.11
N GLN A 276 -28.50 -8.19 -15.18
CA GLN A 276 -27.61 -9.01 -15.97
C GLN A 276 -27.49 -10.41 -15.33
N SER A 277 -27.57 -11.48 -16.12
CA SER A 277 -27.59 -12.88 -15.64
C SER A 277 -26.23 -13.58 -15.73
N ASP A 278 -25.38 -13.16 -16.66
CA ASP A 278 -24.13 -13.85 -16.99
C ASP A 278 -22.92 -13.19 -16.33
N CYS A 279 -23.09 -12.76 -15.08
CA CYS A 279 -22.08 -12.05 -14.32
C CYS A 279 -22.22 -12.33 -12.81
N ARG A 280 -21.17 -12.10 -12.05
CA ARG A 280 -21.18 -12.25 -10.59
C ARG A 280 -21.83 -11.04 -9.93
N GLN A 281 -22.83 -11.29 -9.09
CA GLN A 281 -23.43 -10.27 -8.24
C GLN A 281 -22.51 -9.96 -7.06
N VAL A 282 -22.56 -8.73 -6.54
CA VAL A 282 -21.75 -8.30 -5.38
C VAL A 282 -21.93 -9.24 -4.18
N ALA A 283 -23.17 -9.66 -3.90
CA ALA A 283 -23.47 -10.60 -2.82
C ALA A 283 -22.77 -11.97 -2.95
N ASN A 284 -22.27 -12.32 -4.15
CA ASN A 284 -21.61 -13.59 -4.41
C ASN A 284 -20.08 -13.45 -4.55
N LEU A 285 -19.50 -12.28 -4.27
CA LEU A 285 -18.06 -12.06 -4.46
C LEU A 285 -17.19 -12.90 -3.51
N CYS A 286 -17.69 -13.20 -2.32
CA CYS A 286 -17.00 -14.07 -1.36
C CYS A 286 -17.34 -15.56 -1.52
N VAL A 287 -18.14 -15.91 -2.51
CA VAL A 287 -18.42 -17.31 -2.85
C VAL A 287 -17.42 -17.75 -3.93
N ALA A 288 -16.81 -18.93 -3.74
CA ALA A 288 -15.91 -19.50 -4.74
C ALA A 288 -16.61 -19.61 -6.11
N ASP A 289 -15.95 -19.11 -7.14
CA ASP A 289 -16.44 -19.23 -8.52
C ASP A 289 -15.97 -20.58 -9.07
N PRO A 290 -16.88 -21.48 -9.48
CA PRO A 290 -16.51 -22.76 -10.07
C PRO A 290 -15.76 -22.61 -11.40
N ASN A 291 -15.81 -21.43 -12.05
CA ASN A 291 -15.08 -21.13 -13.28
C ASN A 291 -13.71 -20.48 -13.02
N PHE A 292 -13.31 -20.34 -11.75
CA PHE A 292 -11.98 -19.82 -11.44
C PHE A 292 -10.92 -20.71 -12.07
N SER A 293 -10.15 -20.14 -13.00
CA SER A 293 -9.00 -20.81 -13.59
C SER A 293 -8.07 -19.79 -14.26
N PHE A 294 -6.79 -20.14 -14.35
CA PHE A 294 -5.85 -19.52 -15.26
C PHE A 294 -5.57 -20.49 -16.39
N SER A 295 -5.76 -20.06 -17.63
CA SER A 295 -5.33 -20.88 -18.78
C SER A 295 -3.83 -20.76 -18.91
N VAL A 296 -3.09 -21.69 -18.36
CA VAL A 296 -1.63 -21.81 -18.51
C VAL A 296 -1.22 -22.59 -19.77
N ASP A 297 -2.18 -22.88 -20.66
CA ASP A 297 -1.91 -23.53 -21.93
C ASP A 297 -1.17 -22.57 -22.86
N THR A 298 0.09 -22.86 -23.11
CA THR A 298 0.93 -22.14 -24.06
C THR A 298 0.49 -22.33 -25.51
N ASP A 299 -0.41 -23.28 -25.75
CA ASP A 299 -0.99 -23.52 -27.06
C ASP A 299 -2.16 -22.56 -27.26
N HIS A 300 -1.90 -21.41 -27.88
CA HIS A 300 -2.85 -20.32 -28.17
C HIS A 300 -4.15 -20.75 -28.90
N ASN A 301 -4.35 -22.05 -29.12
CA ASN A 301 -5.46 -22.58 -29.89
C ASN A 301 -6.73 -22.83 -29.05
N THR A 302 -6.61 -23.04 -27.71
CA THR A 302 -7.77 -23.39 -26.88
C THR A 302 -8.51 -22.18 -26.33
N ASN A 303 -7.80 -21.13 -25.91
CA ASN A 303 -8.38 -19.84 -25.52
C ASN A 303 -7.41 -18.69 -25.85
N PRO A 304 -7.40 -18.21 -27.10
CA PRO A 304 -6.40 -17.26 -27.59
C PRO A 304 -6.44 -15.87 -26.94
N GLY A 305 -7.44 -15.57 -26.13
CA GLY A 305 -7.55 -14.33 -25.35
C GLY A 305 -7.14 -14.46 -23.87
N ALA A 306 -6.77 -15.67 -23.41
CA ALA A 306 -6.50 -15.92 -22.00
C ALA A 306 -5.05 -15.62 -21.58
N LEU A 307 -4.15 -15.44 -22.54
CA LEU A 307 -2.73 -15.20 -22.30
C LEU A 307 -2.21 -14.10 -23.23
N VAL A 308 -1.47 -13.14 -22.69
CA VAL A 308 -0.63 -12.21 -23.45
C VAL A 308 0.82 -12.41 -23.06
N ARG A 309 1.69 -12.61 -24.05
CA ARG A 309 3.14 -12.64 -23.87
C ARG A 309 3.73 -11.33 -24.36
N PHE A 310 4.36 -10.59 -23.47
CA PHE A 310 5.07 -9.36 -23.80
C PHE A 310 6.58 -9.62 -23.84
N PRO A 311 7.22 -9.65 -25.02
CA PRO A 311 8.66 -9.82 -25.14
C PRO A 311 9.37 -8.55 -24.69
N LEU A 312 10.50 -8.72 -23.98
CA LEU A 312 11.30 -7.60 -23.47
C LEU A 312 12.51 -7.26 -24.36
N ASP A 313 12.64 -7.94 -25.50
CA ASP A 313 13.66 -7.64 -26.51
C ASP A 313 13.46 -6.24 -27.09
N GLY A 314 14.51 -5.40 -27.03
CA GLY A 314 14.44 -4.00 -27.45
C GLY A 314 13.73 -3.04 -26.45
N VAL A 315 13.18 -3.56 -25.37
CA VAL A 315 12.56 -2.77 -24.29
C VAL A 315 13.56 -2.53 -23.16
N LEU A 316 14.25 -3.60 -22.75
CA LEU A 316 15.35 -3.51 -21.77
C LEU A 316 16.59 -2.88 -22.41
N PRO A 317 17.49 -2.30 -21.60
CA PRO A 317 18.78 -1.84 -22.11
C PRO A 317 19.58 -2.98 -22.80
N ASP A 318 20.36 -2.63 -23.81
CA ASP A 318 21.12 -3.59 -24.60
C ASP A 318 21.96 -4.55 -23.76
N GLY A 319 21.81 -5.85 -24.01
CA GLY A 319 22.54 -6.91 -23.32
C GLY A 319 22.08 -7.18 -21.88
N GLN A 320 21.00 -6.57 -21.42
CA GLN A 320 20.41 -6.85 -20.11
C GLN A 320 19.26 -7.85 -20.24
N GLN A 321 19.08 -8.64 -19.16
CA GLN A 321 18.00 -9.61 -18.96
C GLN A 321 17.29 -9.28 -17.65
N LEU A 322 16.07 -9.78 -17.43
CA LEU A 322 15.41 -9.64 -16.13
C LEU A 322 16.27 -10.25 -15.02
N LEU A 323 16.36 -9.54 -13.91
CA LEU A 323 16.88 -10.09 -12.67
C LEU A 323 15.72 -10.78 -11.94
N LEU A 324 15.72 -12.11 -11.93
CA LEU A 324 14.69 -12.92 -11.25
C LEU A 324 15.05 -13.23 -9.78
N SER A 325 16.27 -12.91 -9.38
CA SER A 325 16.76 -13.01 -8.00
C SER A 325 17.91 -12.06 -7.78
N ASP A 326 18.08 -11.59 -6.53
CA ASP A 326 19.21 -10.75 -6.15
C ASP A 326 20.43 -11.62 -5.79
N PRO A 327 21.49 -11.61 -6.60
CA PRO A 327 22.65 -12.45 -6.36
C PRO A 327 23.54 -11.97 -5.19
N GLY A 328 23.31 -10.77 -4.65
CA GLY A 328 24.05 -10.21 -3.53
C GLY A 328 23.43 -10.47 -2.17
N PHE A 329 22.25 -11.06 -2.14
CA PHE A 329 21.58 -11.43 -0.90
C PHE A 329 21.99 -12.84 -0.46
N LYS A 330 22.31 -13.00 0.83
CA LYS A 330 22.58 -14.34 1.38
C LYS A 330 21.25 -15.08 1.51
N GLY A 331 21.10 -16.16 0.79
CA GLY A 331 19.84 -16.86 0.62
C GLY A 331 19.16 -16.51 -0.69
N LYS A 332 17.91 -16.94 -0.83
CA LYS A 332 17.13 -16.73 -2.05
C LYS A 332 16.19 -15.55 -1.86
N LEU A 333 16.54 -14.40 -2.46
CA LEU A 333 15.67 -13.25 -2.54
C LEU A 333 15.16 -13.13 -3.98
N PRO A 334 13.88 -13.42 -4.24
CA PRO A 334 13.31 -13.22 -5.56
C PRO A 334 13.17 -11.72 -5.87
N VAL A 335 13.40 -11.35 -7.13
CA VAL A 335 13.10 -10.02 -7.65
C VAL A 335 11.83 -10.14 -8.47
N SER A 336 10.75 -9.59 -7.95
CA SER A 336 9.43 -9.64 -8.60
C SER A 336 9.26 -8.51 -9.61
N VAL A 337 8.27 -8.67 -10.47
CA VAL A 337 7.69 -7.55 -11.21
C VAL A 337 6.79 -6.78 -10.25
N HIS A 338 7.06 -5.50 -10.04
CA HIS A 338 6.23 -4.66 -9.19
C HIS A 338 5.10 -4.07 -10.01
N VAL A 339 3.92 -4.02 -9.41
CA VAL A 339 2.70 -3.54 -10.02
C VAL A 339 2.22 -2.29 -9.29
N GLY A 340 1.91 -1.23 -10.03
CA GLY A 340 1.38 0.01 -9.50
C GLY A 340 0.92 0.91 -10.63
N ASP A 341 -0.09 1.73 -10.39
CA ASP A 341 -0.62 2.69 -11.37
C ASP A 341 0.08 4.04 -11.16
N TYR A 342 1.24 4.23 -11.83
CA TYR A 342 2.06 5.43 -11.63
C TYR A 342 1.44 6.70 -12.21
N ASN A 343 0.56 6.54 -13.20
CA ASN A 343 -0.08 7.64 -13.92
C ASN A 343 -1.56 7.83 -13.58
N LEU A 344 -2.09 7.01 -12.66
CA LEU A 344 -3.46 7.03 -12.17
C LEU A 344 -4.53 6.82 -13.26
N ASP A 345 -4.18 6.16 -14.37
CA ASP A 345 -5.13 5.93 -15.48
C ASP A 345 -6.13 4.81 -15.18
N GLY A 346 -5.94 4.11 -14.06
CA GLY A 346 -6.78 3.03 -13.56
C GLY A 346 -6.43 1.66 -14.13
N TYR A 347 -5.25 1.53 -14.69
CA TYR A 347 -4.70 0.25 -15.11
C TYR A 347 -3.30 0.07 -14.54
N PRO A 348 -3.00 -1.12 -14.00
CA PRO A 348 -1.71 -1.37 -13.39
C PRO A 348 -0.56 -1.30 -14.40
N ASP A 349 0.48 -0.56 -14.04
CA ASP A 349 1.76 -0.48 -14.74
C ASP A 349 2.79 -1.39 -14.08
N LEU A 350 3.91 -1.65 -14.75
CA LEU A 350 4.92 -2.57 -14.27
C LEU A 350 6.27 -1.87 -14.07
N LEU A 351 6.93 -2.19 -12.98
CA LEU A 351 8.32 -1.82 -12.71
C LEU A 351 9.18 -3.09 -12.67
N VAL A 352 10.15 -3.17 -13.56
CA VAL A 352 11.03 -4.33 -13.71
C VAL A 352 12.49 -3.96 -13.49
N VAL A 353 13.27 -4.90 -12.97
CA VAL A 353 14.72 -4.76 -12.80
C VAL A 353 15.44 -5.69 -13.76
N SER A 354 16.46 -5.16 -14.45
CA SER A 354 17.25 -5.90 -15.43
C SER A 354 18.74 -5.72 -15.21
N GLY A 355 19.54 -6.68 -15.68
CA GLY A 355 21.00 -6.64 -15.56
C GLY A 355 21.69 -7.55 -16.59
N THR A 356 22.97 -7.29 -16.83
CA THR A 356 23.76 -8.01 -17.85
C THR A 356 24.24 -9.39 -17.40
N SER A 357 24.21 -9.68 -16.10
CA SER A 357 24.67 -10.95 -15.53
C SER A 357 24.13 -11.15 -14.12
N ARG A 358 24.06 -12.40 -13.69
CA ARG A 358 23.80 -12.78 -12.29
C ARG A 358 24.95 -12.38 -11.34
N ASN A 359 25.99 -11.69 -11.83
CA ASN A 359 27.10 -11.23 -11.01
C ASN A 359 26.75 -9.91 -10.31
N ASN A 360 27.07 -9.78 -9.03
CA ASN A 360 26.79 -8.59 -8.20
C ASN A 360 27.30 -7.26 -8.74
N ASN A 361 28.35 -7.26 -9.56
CA ASN A 361 28.98 -6.06 -10.10
C ASN A 361 28.60 -5.77 -11.56
N ALA A 362 27.67 -6.54 -12.13
CA ALA A 362 27.22 -6.31 -13.49
C ALA A 362 26.28 -5.09 -13.56
N PRO A 363 26.34 -4.29 -14.63
CA PRO A 363 25.41 -3.19 -14.84
C PRO A 363 23.96 -3.67 -14.80
N SER A 364 23.13 -2.94 -14.08
CA SER A 364 21.70 -3.22 -13.94
C SER A 364 20.93 -1.91 -13.79
N SER A 365 19.66 -1.92 -14.15
CA SER A 365 18.78 -0.76 -14.15
C SER A 365 17.34 -1.16 -13.87
N ALA A 366 16.50 -0.20 -13.50
CA ALA A 366 15.06 -0.36 -13.44
C ALA A 366 14.41 0.23 -14.70
N THR A 367 13.31 -0.36 -15.14
CA THR A 367 12.53 0.10 -16.29
C THR A 367 11.06 0.15 -15.89
N LEU A 368 10.42 1.30 -16.15
CA LEU A 368 8.99 1.50 -15.96
C LEU A 368 8.27 1.21 -17.27
N LEU A 369 7.25 0.38 -17.22
CA LEU A 369 6.45 -0.09 -18.34
C LEU A 369 5.00 0.32 -18.14
N GLN A 370 4.50 1.20 -18.99
CA GLN A 370 3.11 1.63 -18.99
C GLN A 370 2.20 0.60 -19.63
N SER A 371 1.10 0.30 -18.98
CA SER A 371 0.03 -0.54 -19.52
C SER A 371 -0.73 0.18 -20.63
N VAL A 372 -0.87 -0.46 -21.77
CA VAL A 372 -1.59 0.08 -22.95
C VAL A 372 -2.54 -0.96 -23.51
N LEU A 373 -3.59 -0.51 -24.19
CA LEU A 373 -4.52 -1.43 -24.86
C LEU A 373 -3.80 -2.15 -26.01
N CYS A 374 -4.01 -3.46 -26.13
CA CYS A 374 -3.51 -4.23 -27.27
C CYS A 374 -3.98 -3.64 -28.59
N SER A 375 -3.04 -3.44 -29.52
CA SER A 375 -3.27 -2.94 -30.86
C SER A 375 -2.78 -3.94 -31.92
N SER A 376 -3.40 -3.97 -33.06
CA SER A 376 -2.91 -4.75 -34.20
C SER A 376 -1.61 -4.21 -34.79
N ASP A 377 -1.26 -2.96 -34.47
CA ASP A 377 -0.13 -2.26 -35.05
C ASP A 377 1.17 -2.43 -34.25
N ASP A 378 1.08 -2.89 -33.00
CA ASP A 378 2.24 -3.05 -32.10
C ASP A 378 3.04 -4.35 -32.37
N GLY A 379 2.48 -5.29 -33.12
CA GLY A 379 3.13 -6.56 -33.48
C GLY A 379 3.32 -7.53 -32.30
N VAL A 380 2.83 -7.18 -31.12
CA VAL A 380 2.92 -7.98 -29.90
C VAL A 380 1.64 -8.76 -29.66
N CYS A 381 0.50 -8.13 -29.88
CA CYS A 381 -0.82 -8.69 -29.60
C CYS A 381 -1.41 -9.44 -30.80
N LEU A 382 -2.03 -10.59 -30.54
CA LEU A 382 -2.80 -11.35 -31.52
C LEU A 382 -4.17 -10.68 -31.78
N PRO A 383 -4.79 -10.88 -32.92
CA PRO A 383 -6.12 -10.33 -33.23
C PRO A 383 -7.19 -10.72 -32.21
N SER A 384 -7.10 -11.92 -31.62
CA SER A 384 -7.98 -12.38 -30.55
C SER A 384 -7.80 -11.62 -29.24
N GLN A 385 -6.56 -11.25 -28.90
CA GLN A 385 -6.25 -10.45 -27.72
C GLN A 385 -6.74 -8.99 -27.88
N VAL A 386 -6.59 -8.44 -29.09
CA VAL A 386 -7.16 -7.13 -29.45
C VAL A 386 -8.69 -7.15 -29.37
N ALA A 387 -9.33 -8.21 -29.90
CA ALA A 387 -10.79 -8.38 -29.81
C ALA A 387 -11.28 -8.53 -28.36
N ALA A 388 -10.50 -9.21 -27.50
CA ALA A 388 -10.76 -9.36 -26.09
C ALA A 388 -10.40 -8.11 -25.25
N LYS A 389 -9.85 -7.05 -25.89
CA LYS A 389 -9.39 -5.81 -25.23
C LYS A 389 -8.34 -6.04 -24.15
N ARG A 390 -7.47 -7.03 -24.35
CA ARG A 390 -6.35 -7.30 -23.46
C ARG A 390 -5.32 -6.18 -23.52
N ARG A 391 -4.40 -6.16 -22.59
CA ARG A 391 -3.40 -5.10 -22.45
C ARG A 391 -1.99 -5.61 -22.76
N SER A 392 -1.17 -4.71 -23.26
CA SER A 392 0.25 -4.86 -23.48
C SER A 392 0.99 -3.74 -22.73
N PHE A 393 2.30 -3.63 -22.92
CA PHE A 393 3.11 -2.65 -22.20
C PHE A 393 4.02 -1.88 -23.15
N VAL A 394 4.32 -0.63 -22.79
CA VAL A 394 5.31 0.20 -23.49
C VAL A 394 6.28 0.81 -22.48
N LYS A 395 7.53 0.95 -22.86
CA LYS A 395 8.54 1.59 -22.01
C LYS A 395 8.24 3.08 -21.86
N VAL A 396 8.23 3.56 -20.60
CA VAL A 396 8.12 4.99 -20.30
C VAL A 396 9.46 5.67 -20.54
N THR A 397 9.46 6.67 -21.41
CA THR A 397 10.66 7.44 -21.78
C THR A 397 10.53 8.91 -21.43
N GLU A 398 9.35 9.51 -21.62
CA GLU A 398 9.11 10.90 -21.35
C GLU A 398 9.08 11.16 -19.84
N GLY A 399 9.94 12.07 -19.35
CA GLY A 399 10.05 12.39 -17.92
C GLY A 399 10.67 11.29 -17.03
N ALA A 400 11.09 10.15 -17.60
CA ALA A 400 11.65 9.02 -16.85
C ALA A 400 13.18 9.00 -16.76
N ASP A 401 13.88 10.02 -17.26
CA ASP A 401 15.34 10.10 -17.21
C ASP A 401 15.93 9.91 -15.80
N PRO A 402 15.36 10.48 -14.72
CA PRO A 402 15.88 10.27 -13.37
C PRO A 402 15.88 8.81 -12.92
N LEU A 403 14.94 7.99 -13.42
CA LEU A 403 14.92 6.54 -13.21
C LEU A 403 15.90 5.82 -14.14
N ASN A 404 15.86 6.13 -15.43
CA ASN A 404 16.65 5.45 -16.47
C ASN A 404 18.16 5.66 -16.31
N LEU A 405 18.60 6.75 -15.67
CA LEU A 405 20.01 7.05 -15.39
C LEU A 405 20.55 6.32 -14.15
N VAL A 406 19.70 5.73 -13.32
CA VAL A 406 20.13 5.00 -12.13
C VAL A 406 20.71 3.64 -12.53
N THR A 407 21.93 3.39 -12.09
CA THR A 407 22.67 2.15 -12.39
C THR A 407 22.88 1.31 -11.13
N ASN A 408 23.25 0.03 -11.34
CA ASN A 408 23.51 -0.95 -10.29
C ASN A 408 22.29 -1.27 -9.41
N VAL A 409 21.10 -1.16 -9.98
CA VAL A 409 19.85 -1.50 -9.32
C VAL A 409 19.74 -3.02 -9.11
N ARG A 410 19.33 -3.46 -7.92
CA ARG A 410 19.17 -4.88 -7.55
C ARG A 410 17.74 -5.26 -7.21
N ALA A 411 17.01 -4.32 -6.66
CA ALA A 411 15.57 -4.45 -6.41
C ALA A 411 14.91 -3.08 -6.58
N ALA A 412 13.62 -3.10 -6.81
CA ALA A 412 12.80 -1.90 -6.88
C ALA A 412 11.52 -2.15 -6.06
N ALA A 413 10.79 -1.10 -5.71
CA ALA A 413 9.45 -1.19 -5.16
C ALA A 413 8.70 0.13 -5.41
N PHE A 414 7.38 0.05 -5.46
CA PHE A 414 6.54 1.24 -5.37
C PHE A 414 6.26 1.57 -3.90
N LEU A 415 6.13 2.85 -3.59
CA LEU A 415 5.66 3.37 -2.31
C LEU A 415 5.02 4.75 -2.56
N ASP A 416 4.22 5.23 -1.62
CA ASP A 416 3.69 6.60 -1.60
C ASP A 416 4.46 7.35 -0.50
N LEU A 417 5.53 8.06 -0.90
CA LEU A 417 6.53 8.61 0.02
C LEU A 417 5.99 9.79 0.84
N ASP A 418 5.24 10.66 0.21
CA ASP A 418 4.72 11.88 0.82
C ASP A 418 3.20 11.90 0.96
N GLU A 419 2.57 10.72 0.79
CA GLU A 419 1.14 10.49 0.95
C GLU A 419 0.29 11.36 0.01
N ASP A 420 0.80 11.63 -1.20
CA ASP A 420 0.10 12.45 -2.18
C ASP A 420 -0.91 11.66 -3.04
N GLY A 421 -0.93 10.34 -2.90
CA GLY A 421 -1.83 9.44 -3.62
C GLY A 421 -1.27 9.02 -4.98
N THR A 422 0.00 9.28 -5.25
CA THR A 422 0.74 8.73 -6.39
C THR A 422 1.81 7.75 -5.90
N VAL A 423 2.15 6.76 -6.70
CA VAL A 423 3.22 5.83 -6.34
C VAL A 423 4.57 6.38 -6.78
N ASP A 424 5.48 6.53 -5.81
CA ASP A 424 6.89 6.79 -6.00
C ASP A 424 7.68 5.50 -6.20
N ILE A 425 8.97 5.59 -6.51
CA ILE A 425 9.82 4.44 -6.76
C ILE A 425 11.01 4.43 -5.81
N MET A 426 11.14 3.36 -5.06
CA MET A 426 12.33 3.04 -4.29
C MET A 426 13.21 2.07 -5.08
N LEU A 427 14.51 2.32 -5.11
CA LEU A 427 15.51 1.48 -5.75
C LEU A 427 16.58 1.06 -4.75
N LEU A 428 16.84 -0.22 -4.67
CA LEU A 428 17.97 -0.78 -3.95
C LEU A 428 19.15 -0.92 -4.93
N ARG A 429 20.30 -0.36 -4.59
CA ARG A 429 21.48 -0.32 -5.47
C ARG A 429 22.72 -0.90 -4.78
N ASN A 430 23.62 -1.50 -5.57
CA ASN A 430 24.95 -1.80 -5.09
C ASN A 430 25.86 -0.58 -5.20
N THR A 431 26.62 -0.28 -4.15
CA THR A 431 27.64 0.76 -4.19
C THR A 431 28.89 0.22 -4.88
N VAL A 432 29.30 0.88 -5.97
CA VAL A 432 30.52 0.51 -6.72
C VAL A 432 31.66 1.45 -6.32
N GLY A 433 32.83 0.90 -6.03
CA GLY A 433 34.08 1.67 -5.91
C GLY A 433 34.45 2.17 -4.51
N GLN A 434 33.74 1.82 -3.46
CA GLN A 434 34.18 2.01 -2.07
C GLN A 434 34.81 0.73 -1.50
N GLN A 435 35.73 0.85 -0.54
CA GLN A 435 36.46 -0.27 0.06
C GLN A 435 35.60 -1.34 0.75
N ALA A 436 34.31 -1.10 0.90
CA ALA A 436 33.30 -2.06 1.30
C ALA A 436 32.16 -2.01 0.27
N ALA A 437 31.93 -3.11 -0.43
CA ALA A 437 30.73 -3.29 -1.22
C ALA A 437 29.53 -3.25 -0.25
N GLY A 438 28.68 -2.25 -0.39
CA GLY A 438 27.48 -2.08 0.42
C GLY A 438 26.29 -1.78 -0.48
N ARG A 439 25.10 -1.75 0.10
CA ARG A 439 23.87 -1.37 -0.58
C ARG A 439 23.49 0.06 -0.21
N SER A 440 22.80 0.73 -1.10
CA SER A 440 22.26 2.06 -0.89
C SER A 440 20.83 2.12 -1.42
N ILE A 441 20.01 2.96 -0.79
CA ILE A 441 18.64 3.21 -1.17
C ILE A 441 18.58 4.49 -1.97
N THR A 442 17.87 4.47 -3.09
CA THR A 442 17.59 5.63 -3.95
C THR A 442 16.09 5.81 -4.06
N MET A 443 15.63 7.05 -3.85
CA MET A 443 14.22 7.40 -3.96
C MET A 443 13.99 8.28 -5.20
N ILE A 444 13.01 7.90 -5.99
CA ILE A 444 12.56 8.60 -7.18
C ILE A 444 11.12 9.03 -6.94
N HIS A 445 10.92 10.33 -6.75
CA HIS A 445 9.60 10.90 -6.55
C HIS A 445 8.85 11.03 -7.87
N ASN A 446 7.58 10.66 -7.85
CA ASN A 446 6.67 10.72 -8.98
C ASN A 446 5.92 12.06 -9.00
N ASN A 447 6.24 12.91 -9.96
CA ASN A 447 5.53 14.17 -10.19
C ASN A 447 4.82 14.17 -11.56
N TYR A 448 4.41 13.00 -12.05
CA TYR A 448 3.53 12.96 -13.21
C TYR A 448 2.17 13.54 -12.83
N PHE A 449 1.79 14.59 -13.54
CA PHE A 449 0.51 15.23 -13.33
C PHE A 449 -0.48 14.75 -14.40
N ASN A 450 -1.44 13.96 -13.97
CA ASN A 450 -2.57 13.54 -14.77
C ASN A 450 -3.86 14.11 -14.18
N ASP A 451 -4.81 14.48 -15.06
CA ASP A 451 -6.15 14.84 -14.65
C ASP A 451 -6.95 13.56 -14.33
N ALA A 452 -6.55 12.91 -13.25
CA ALA A 452 -7.04 11.63 -12.80
C ALA A 452 -7.25 11.61 -11.28
N PHE A 453 -8.04 10.66 -10.82
CA PHE A 453 -8.35 10.50 -9.41
C PHE A 453 -7.71 9.23 -8.86
N PHE A 454 -7.54 9.19 -7.56
CA PHE A 454 -7.07 8.00 -6.84
C PHE A 454 -8.01 7.62 -5.69
N LEU A 455 -7.83 6.41 -5.18
CA LEU A 455 -8.41 5.94 -3.94
C LEU A 455 -7.35 5.12 -3.20
N LYS A 456 -7.05 5.49 -1.96
CA LYS A 456 -6.16 4.74 -1.08
C LYS A 456 -7.00 4.03 -0.03
N THR A 457 -6.83 2.72 0.12
CA THR A 457 -7.61 1.91 1.06
C THR A 457 -6.72 1.07 1.94
N LEU A 458 -7.06 1.02 3.21
CA LEU A 458 -6.41 0.20 4.22
C LEU A 458 -7.49 -0.52 5.04
N ALA A 459 -7.44 -1.85 5.08
CA ALA A 459 -8.15 -2.60 6.10
C ALA A 459 -7.25 -2.75 7.32
N SER A 460 -7.72 -2.29 8.47
CA SER A 460 -7.01 -2.34 9.74
C SER A 460 -7.66 -3.34 10.67
N ASN A 461 -6.88 -3.93 11.58
CA ASN A 461 -7.42 -4.77 12.65
C ASN A 461 -8.20 -3.99 13.73
N GLY A 462 -8.21 -2.65 13.64
CA GLY A 462 -9.03 -1.78 14.49
C GLY A 462 -8.55 -1.59 15.93
N VAL A 463 -7.44 -2.18 16.30
CA VAL A 463 -6.86 -2.01 17.63
C VAL A 463 -6.04 -0.75 17.69
N SER A 464 -6.26 0.06 18.74
CA SER A 464 -5.49 1.27 18.97
C SER A 464 -4.62 1.11 20.22
N PRO A 465 -3.32 1.41 20.16
CA PRO A 465 -2.43 1.34 21.30
C PRO A 465 -2.81 2.27 22.46
N THR A 466 -3.68 3.25 22.21
CA THR A 466 -4.22 4.13 23.26
C THR A 466 -5.39 3.52 24.02
N TRP A 467 -5.84 2.31 23.66
CA TRP A 467 -6.98 1.61 24.28
C TRP A 467 -6.59 0.57 25.33
N SER A 468 -5.32 0.49 25.74
CA SER A 468 -4.96 -0.28 26.93
C SER A 468 -5.62 0.38 28.13
N GLY A 469 -6.65 -0.23 28.69
CA GLY A 469 -7.58 0.24 29.72
C GLY A 469 -7.00 0.81 31.03
N GLU A 470 -5.86 1.46 30.99
CA GLU A 470 -5.28 2.28 32.06
C GLU A 470 -5.74 3.73 31.92
N TYR A 471 -6.83 4.03 32.61
CA TYR A 471 -7.27 5.38 32.90
C TYR A 471 -6.28 6.00 33.89
N ASP A 472 -5.16 6.49 33.44
CA ASP A 472 -4.57 7.72 34.04
C ASP A 472 -3.49 8.32 33.13
N THR A 473 -3.49 9.64 33.19
CA THR A 473 -2.61 10.60 32.54
C THR A 473 -3.01 11.03 31.13
N LYS A 474 -3.15 12.33 31.01
CA LYS A 474 -3.50 13.11 29.82
C LYS A 474 -2.82 12.55 28.57
N PRO A 475 -3.58 12.23 27.52
CA PRO A 475 -2.97 11.84 26.28
C PRO A 475 -2.02 12.96 25.84
N ALA A 476 -0.77 12.62 25.61
CA ALA A 476 0.07 13.46 24.77
C ALA A 476 -0.76 13.73 23.51
N LYS A 477 -0.79 14.97 23.06
CA LYS A 477 -1.46 15.35 21.81
C LYS A 477 -0.88 14.52 20.67
N VAL A 478 -1.47 13.37 20.44
CA VAL A 478 -1.27 12.64 19.21
C VAL A 478 -2.25 13.29 18.22
N ASP A 479 -1.76 14.10 17.32
CA ASP A 479 -2.56 14.81 16.32
C ASP A 479 -3.20 13.84 15.29
N ALA A 480 -2.89 12.54 15.37
CA ALA A 480 -3.47 11.49 14.57
C ALA A 480 -3.96 10.34 15.45
N LYS A 481 -5.17 9.84 15.20
CA LYS A 481 -5.62 8.58 15.77
C LYS A 481 -4.75 7.46 15.18
N PRO A 482 -4.15 6.58 15.99
CA PRO A 482 -3.61 5.33 15.48
C PRO A 482 -4.77 4.48 14.96
N PHE A 483 -4.59 3.87 13.78
CA PHE A 483 -5.64 3.12 13.09
C PHE A 483 -5.51 1.60 13.21
N GLY A 484 -4.60 1.15 14.02
CA GLY A 484 -4.21 -0.25 14.10
C GLY A 484 -3.28 -0.68 12.96
N VAL A 485 -2.97 -1.95 12.91
CA VAL A 485 -2.07 -2.55 11.93
C VAL A 485 -2.87 -3.04 10.73
N ASN A 486 -2.26 -3.05 9.54
CA ASN A 486 -2.88 -3.56 8.33
C ASN A 486 -3.29 -5.03 8.48
N TYR A 487 -4.56 -5.32 8.13
CA TYR A 487 -5.13 -6.65 8.20
C TYR A 487 -4.72 -7.47 6.96
N PRO A 488 -3.96 -8.57 7.10
CA PRO A 488 -3.54 -9.38 5.97
C PRO A 488 -4.70 -10.18 5.39
N GLY A 489 -4.79 -10.23 4.05
CA GLY A 489 -5.82 -10.98 3.34
C GLY A 489 -7.10 -10.22 3.05
N ALA A 490 -7.20 -8.95 3.40
CA ALA A 490 -8.30 -8.11 2.95
C ALA A 490 -8.29 -7.93 1.43
N THR A 491 -9.47 -7.87 0.83
CA THR A 491 -9.63 -7.69 -0.62
C THR A 491 -10.55 -6.51 -0.87
N PHE A 492 -10.15 -5.65 -1.80
CA PHE A 492 -10.94 -4.50 -2.24
C PHE A 492 -11.33 -4.69 -3.69
N LYS A 493 -12.55 -4.32 -4.02
CA LYS A 493 -13.07 -4.26 -5.36
C LYS A 493 -13.92 -3.02 -5.54
N PHE A 494 -13.64 -2.23 -6.55
CA PHE A 494 -14.42 -1.03 -6.80
C PHE A 494 -14.95 -0.98 -8.22
N THR A 495 -16.02 -0.21 -8.40
CA THR A 495 -16.56 0.13 -9.70
C THR A 495 -16.65 1.64 -9.87
N VAL A 496 -16.23 2.13 -11.01
CA VAL A 496 -16.34 3.53 -11.40
C VAL A 496 -16.99 3.67 -12.77
N LEU A 497 -17.59 4.82 -13.02
CA LEU A 497 -18.04 5.21 -14.35
C LEU A 497 -16.97 6.06 -15.01
N ASP A 498 -16.51 5.65 -16.18
CA ASP A 498 -15.63 6.47 -17.00
C ASP A 498 -16.39 7.68 -17.59
N THR A 499 -15.68 8.58 -18.24
CA THR A 499 -16.27 9.77 -18.87
C THR A 499 -17.26 9.44 -20.00
N SER A 500 -17.27 8.22 -20.50
CA SER A 500 -18.23 7.72 -21.49
C SER A 500 -19.47 7.09 -20.85
N GLY A 501 -19.51 6.98 -19.52
CA GLY A 501 -20.58 6.33 -18.77
C GLY A 501 -20.47 4.81 -18.74
N LYS A 502 -19.36 4.23 -19.17
CA LYS A 502 -19.11 2.80 -19.08
C LYS A 502 -18.58 2.46 -17.69
N LYS A 503 -19.12 1.42 -17.07
CA LYS A 503 -18.57 0.89 -15.81
C LYS A 503 -17.25 0.17 -16.06
N ARG A 504 -16.30 0.42 -15.16
CA ARG A 504 -15.03 -0.26 -15.02
C ARG A 504 -14.91 -0.76 -13.59
N ALA A 505 -14.34 -1.92 -13.40
CA ALA A 505 -14.05 -2.48 -12.09
C ALA A 505 -12.55 -2.69 -11.94
N ASN A 506 -12.06 -2.78 -10.71
CA ASN A 506 -10.72 -3.23 -10.41
C ASN A 506 -10.71 -3.95 -9.06
N GLN A 507 -9.81 -4.90 -8.91
CA GLN A 507 -9.67 -5.71 -7.70
C GLN A 507 -8.20 -5.74 -7.25
N VAL A 508 -7.99 -5.55 -5.94
CA VAL A 508 -6.68 -5.67 -5.29
C VAL A 508 -6.83 -6.39 -3.95
N ALA A 509 -5.84 -7.20 -3.60
CA ALA A 509 -5.70 -7.79 -2.28
C ALA A 509 -4.63 -7.06 -1.48
N GLN A 510 -4.85 -6.90 -0.17
CA GLN A 510 -3.89 -6.32 0.76
C GLN A 510 -2.93 -7.41 1.23
N TYR A 511 -1.68 -7.28 0.84
CA TYR A 511 -0.62 -8.21 1.20
C TYR A 511 0.26 -7.66 2.32
N PRO A 512 0.93 -8.52 3.11
CA PRO A 512 1.97 -8.07 4.02
C PRO A 512 3.16 -7.51 3.23
N SER A 513 3.76 -6.44 3.73
CA SER A 513 4.95 -5.86 3.13
C SER A 513 6.18 -6.66 3.53
N SER A 514 6.84 -7.30 2.57
CA SER A 514 8.04 -8.08 2.81
C SER A 514 8.87 -8.20 1.53
N THR A 515 10.20 -8.25 1.66
CA THR A 515 11.09 -8.41 0.50
C THR A 515 10.83 -9.69 -0.28
N TYR A 516 10.48 -10.77 0.41
CA TYR A 516 10.18 -12.06 -0.22
C TYR A 516 8.91 -12.01 -1.07
N LEU A 517 7.95 -11.17 -0.72
CA LEU A 517 6.72 -10.92 -1.48
C LEU A 517 6.80 -9.65 -2.35
N GLY A 518 8.03 -9.18 -2.61
CA GLY A 518 8.26 -8.04 -3.49
C GLY A 518 7.95 -6.68 -2.89
N LEU A 519 8.03 -6.51 -1.57
CA LEU A 519 7.76 -5.23 -0.89
C LEU A 519 6.42 -4.63 -1.32
N ALA A 520 5.35 -5.41 -1.23
CA ALA A 520 4.01 -4.90 -1.46
C ALA A 520 3.70 -3.73 -0.51
N LEU A 521 2.88 -2.80 -0.95
CA LEU A 521 2.43 -1.70 -0.10
C LEU A 521 1.57 -2.25 1.05
N PRO A 522 1.67 -1.70 2.26
CA PRO A 522 0.82 -2.09 3.40
C PRO A 522 -0.63 -1.60 3.24
N PHE A 523 -0.95 -0.92 2.17
CA PHE A 523 -2.27 -0.43 1.76
C PHE A 523 -2.48 -0.69 0.27
N SER A 524 -3.70 -0.51 -0.20
CA SER A 524 -4.03 -0.59 -1.62
C SER A 524 -4.22 0.82 -2.18
N LEU A 525 -3.52 1.14 -3.25
CA LEU A 525 -3.64 2.40 -3.98
C LEU A 525 -4.16 2.11 -5.39
N PHE A 526 -5.25 2.77 -5.73
CA PHE A 526 -5.91 2.63 -7.03
C PHE A 526 -5.88 3.93 -7.80
N GLY A 527 -5.44 3.93 -9.04
CA GLY A 527 -5.84 4.95 -9.98
C GLY A 527 -7.27 4.71 -10.44
N LEU A 528 -8.05 5.75 -10.44
CA LEU A 528 -9.44 5.71 -10.89
C LEU A 528 -9.61 6.23 -12.31
N GLY A 529 -8.55 6.81 -12.87
CA GLY A 529 -8.60 7.55 -14.12
C GLY A 529 -9.51 8.77 -14.00
N ARG A 530 -10.05 9.22 -15.13
CA ARG A 530 -11.09 10.25 -15.16
C ARG A 530 -12.44 9.61 -14.88
N THR A 531 -13.03 9.93 -13.76
CA THR A 531 -14.35 9.41 -13.36
C THR A 531 -15.38 10.53 -13.21
N ASN A 532 -16.68 10.16 -13.19
CA ASN A 532 -17.80 11.08 -13.01
C ASN A 532 -18.13 11.28 -11.52
N ASN A 533 -17.28 11.87 -10.71
CA ASN A 533 -17.52 12.36 -9.35
C ASN A 533 -17.39 11.35 -8.18
N TYR A 534 -17.77 10.06 -8.32
CA TYR A 534 -17.76 9.11 -7.20
C TYR A 534 -17.31 7.74 -7.65
N VAL A 535 -16.72 6.97 -6.71
CA VAL A 535 -16.65 5.52 -6.82
C VAL A 535 -18.07 5.00 -6.57
N GLU A 536 -18.67 4.36 -7.58
CA GLU A 536 -20.05 3.89 -7.54
C GLU A 536 -20.27 2.91 -6.39
N GLU A 537 -19.34 1.96 -6.26
CA GLU A 537 -19.39 0.89 -5.28
C GLU A 537 -17.98 0.45 -4.92
N LEU A 538 -17.71 0.36 -3.62
CA LEU A 538 -16.49 -0.22 -3.06
C LEU A 538 -16.90 -1.43 -2.22
N PHE A 539 -16.52 -2.61 -2.67
CA PHE A 539 -16.63 -3.86 -1.93
C PHE A 539 -15.33 -4.09 -1.14
N VAL A 540 -15.49 -4.50 0.11
CA VAL A 540 -14.39 -4.90 0.99
C VAL A 540 -14.72 -6.26 1.60
N GLY A 541 -13.83 -7.22 1.44
CA GLY A 541 -13.95 -8.56 1.99
C GLY A 541 -12.73 -8.94 2.83
N VAL A 542 -12.97 -9.75 3.85
CA VAL A 542 -11.94 -10.31 4.74
C VAL A 542 -12.11 -11.82 4.84
N THR A 543 -11.14 -12.51 5.43
CA THR A 543 -11.07 -13.98 5.46
C THR A 543 -11.99 -14.64 6.50
N ARG A 544 -12.79 -13.86 7.22
CA ARG A 544 -13.68 -14.40 8.27
C ARG A 544 -14.71 -15.38 7.71
N ASN A 545 -14.95 -16.47 8.42
CA ASN A 545 -15.99 -17.45 8.09
C ASN A 545 -17.34 -17.11 8.76
N GLN A 546 -17.82 -15.87 8.57
CA GLN A 546 -19.06 -15.34 9.15
C GLN A 546 -19.85 -14.58 8.07
N PRO A 547 -21.18 -14.39 8.24
CA PRO A 547 -21.98 -13.62 7.29
C PRO A 547 -21.47 -12.19 7.08
N GLU A 548 -20.88 -11.59 8.10
CA GLU A 548 -20.36 -10.22 8.14
C GLU A 548 -18.93 -10.09 7.58
N HIS A 549 -18.41 -11.10 6.87
CA HIS A 549 -17.04 -11.10 6.32
C HIS A 549 -16.83 -10.14 5.15
N TYR A 550 -17.85 -9.45 4.70
CA TYR A 550 -17.75 -8.41 3.67
C TYR A 550 -18.72 -7.27 3.89
N THR A 551 -18.42 -6.13 3.30
CA THR A 551 -19.31 -4.97 3.25
C THR A 551 -19.18 -4.26 1.91
N THR A 552 -20.13 -3.37 1.63
CA THR A 552 -20.15 -2.57 0.40
C THR A 552 -20.49 -1.12 0.73
N TYR A 553 -19.67 -0.22 0.26
CA TYR A 553 -19.87 1.22 0.39
C TYR A 553 -20.23 1.82 -0.97
N ALA A 554 -21.29 2.62 -1.02
CA ALA A 554 -21.74 3.31 -2.22
C ALA A 554 -21.37 4.79 -2.19
N GLY A 555 -21.00 5.35 -3.34
CA GLY A 555 -20.75 6.78 -3.46
C GLY A 555 -19.50 7.29 -2.73
N VAL A 556 -18.41 6.53 -2.76
CA VAL A 556 -17.15 6.91 -2.11
C VAL A 556 -16.49 8.08 -2.85
N ILE A 557 -15.96 9.03 -2.07
CA ILE A 557 -15.33 10.25 -2.61
C ILE A 557 -13.93 9.92 -3.13
N PRO A 558 -13.60 10.23 -4.39
CA PRO A 558 -12.22 10.10 -4.92
C PRO A 558 -11.23 11.02 -4.23
N ASN A 559 -9.94 10.80 -4.45
CA ASN A 559 -8.82 11.52 -3.81
C ASN A 559 -8.93 11.49 -2.29
N SER A 560 -9.27 10.31 -1.77
CA SER A 560 -9.39 10.08 -0.34
C SER A 560 -8.65 8.83 0.08
N GLN A 561 -8.26 8.81 1.34
CA GLN A 561 -7.78 7.64 2.04
C GLN A 561 -8.89 7.08 2.92
N LEU A 562 -9.14 5.80 2.78
CA LEU A 562 -10.12 5.07 3.56
C LEU A 562 -9.41 4.13 4.52
N ILE A 563 -9.78 4.20 5.78
CA ILE A 563 -9.39 3.23 6.78
C ILE A 563 -10.63 2.47 7.19
N ILE A 564 -10.61 1.18 6.94
CA ILE A 564 -11.75 0.29 7.08
C ILE A 564 -11.42 -0.72 8.17
N ILE A 565 -12.26 -0.75 9.19
CA ILE A 565 -12.15 -1.70 10.28
C ILE A 565 -13.27 -2.72 10.09
N PRO A 566 -12.93 -4.01 9.88
CA PRO A 566 -13.91 -5.07 9.75
C PRO A 566 -14.75 -5.23 11.01
N TYR A 567 -15.94 -5.79 10.85
CA TYR A 567 -16.80 -6.18 11.96
C TYR A 567 -16.04 -7.06 12.95
N GLN A 568 -16.11 -6.70 14.23
CA GLN A 568 -15.56 -7.47 15.34
C GLN A 568 -16.71 -8.00 16.19
N GLU A 569 -16.74 -9.30 16.41
CA GLU A 569 -17.67 -9.91 17.36
C GLU A 569 -17.19 -9.57 18.78
N GLU A 570 -18.10 -9.13 19.65
CA GLU A 570 -17.77 -8.93 21.07
C GLU A 570 -17.37 -10.30 21.66
N ASP A 571 -16.10 -10.53 21.87
CA ASP A 571 -15.63 -11.68 22.63
C ASP A 571 -16.10 -11.54 24.08
N ALA A 572 -17.18 -12.24 24.42
CA ALA A 572 -17.67 -12.38 25.78
C ALA A 572 -16.62 -12.99 26.74
N SER A 573 -15.51 -13.49 26.22
CA SER A 573 -14.42 -14.12 26.98
C SER A 573 -13.49 -13.14 27.68
N HIS A 574 -13.36 -11.90 27.21
CA HIS A 574 -12.52 -10.88 27.88
C HIS A 574 -13.23 -10.14 28.99
N LEU A 575 -14.56 -10.25 29.12
CA LEU A 575 -15.37 -9.64 30.19
C LEU A 575 -15.57 -10.54 31.41
N SER A 576 -15.15 -11.80 31.39
CA SER A 576 -15.40 -12.76 32.50
C SER A 576 -14.32 -12.84 33.57
N SER A 577 -13.21 -12.06 33.50
CA SER A 577 -12.14 -12.12 34.50
C SER A 577 -12.23 -11.10 35.62
N GLU A 578 -13.25 -10.23 35.69
CA GLU A 578 -13.39 -9.24 36.77
C GLU A 578 -14.64 -9.35 37.65
N SER A 579 -15.30 -10.52 37.72
CA SER A 579 -16.42 -10.67 38.66
C SER A 579 -16.41 -11.96 39.46
N GLU A 580 -15.38 -12.18 40.26
CA GLU A 580 -15.47 -13.03 41.45
C GLU A 580 -14.84 -12.38 42.66
N ALA A 581 -15.55 -11.41 43.24
CA ALA A 581 -15.53 -11.15 44.68
C ALA A 581 -16.56 -10.08 45.06
N GLY A 582 -17.72 -10.48 45.57
CA GLY A 582 -18.60 -9.54 46.29
C GLY A 582 -20.10 -9.83 46.19
N SER A 583 -20.56 -10.68 47.11
CA SER A 583 -21.92 -10.82 47.68
C SER A 583 -23.02 -9.87 47.21
N GLY A 584 -24.06 -10.47 46.69
CA GLY A 584 -25.50 -10.25 46.89
C GLY A 584 -26.01 -8.83 47.05
N GLU A 585 -26.74 -8.39 46.00
CA GLU A 585 -28.03 -7.72 46.18
C GLU A 585 -28.74 -7.62 44.83
N ASN A 586 -30.04 -8.00 44.86
CA ASN A 586 -30.96 -7.88 43.73
C ASN A 586 -31.10 -6.42 43.31
N VAL A 587 -30.73 -6.06 42.08
CA VAL A 587 -31.17 -4.82 41.43
C VAL A 587 -31.78 -5.13 40.10
N SER A 588 -33.00 -4.69 39.96
CA SER A 588 -33.90 -4.66 38.85
C SER A 588 -33.22 -4.24 37.52
N SER A 589 -33.53 -4.98 36.47
CA SER A 589 -33.20 -4.71 35.06
C SER A 589 -33.68 -3.32 34.61
N THR A 590 -32.74 -2.37 34.51
CA THR A 590 -32.89 -1.22 33.65
C THR A 590 -31.73 -1.26 32.64
N ALA A 591 -32.10 -1.06 31.39
CA ALA A 591 -31.25 -1.16 30.21
C ALA A 591 -29.80 -0.73 30.46
N ALA A 592 -28.86 -1.68 30.40
CA ALA A 592 -27.46 -1.40 30.30
C ALA A 592 -27.22 -0.74 28.93
N GLU A 593 -26.75 0.50 28.94
CA GLU A 593 -26.18 1.14 27.76
C GLU A 593 -25.01 0.28 27.27
N ASN A 594 -25.15 -0.22 26.06
CA ASN A 594 -24.13 -0.95 25.34
C ASN A 594 -22.84 -0.11 25.26
N LYS A 595 -21.83 -0.47 26.02
CA LYS A 595 -20.44 -0.10 25.78
C LYS A 595 -19.72 -1.27 25.14
N GLY A 596 -20.23 -1.71 23.99
CA GLY A 596 -19.59 -2.70 23.16
C GLY A 596 -18.71 -2.04 22.11
N GLY A 597 -17.66 -2.72 21.69
CA GLY A 597 -16.90 -2.37 20.50
C GLY A 597 -17.80 -2.29 19.25
N PRO A 598 -17.28 -1.88 18.09
CA PRO A 598 -18.11 -1.65 16.91
C PRO A 598 -18.77 -2.96 16.48
N SER A 599 -20.09 -3.07 16.70
CA SER A 599 -20.92 -4.15 16.19
C SER A 599 -21.15 -4.07 14.67
N GLU A 600 -20.52 -3.12 14.00
CA GLU A 600 -20.66 -2.84 12.57
C GLU A 600 -19.30 -2.52 11.95
N TRP A 601 -19.16 -2.75 10.65
CA TRP A 601 -18.02 -2.27 9.89
C TRP A 601 -17.89 -0.75 10.00
N THR A 602 -16.70 -0.27 10.32
CA THR A 602 -16.43 1.17 10.40
C THR A 602 -15.62 1.63 9.22
N LEU A 603 -15.92 2.83 8.74
CA LEU A 603 -15.19 3.51 7.67
C LEU A 603 -14.77 4.89 8.16
N GLU A 604 -13.47 5.15 8.16
CA GLU A 604 -12.93 6.49 8.35
C GLU A 604 -12.43 7.02 7.01
N LEU A 605 -12.84 8.23 6.65
CA LEU A 605 -12.49 8.85 5.38
C LEU A 605 -11.65 10.09 5.64
N TYR A 606 -10.47 10.13 5.01
CA TYR A 606 -9.56 11.26 5.02
C TYR A 606 -9.45 11.81 3.62
N ILE A 607 -9.87 13.08 3.47
CA ILE A 607 -9.76 13.80 2.21
C ILE A 607 -8.47 14.61 2.26
N ARG A 608 -7.60 14.43 1.28
CA ARG A 608 -6.46 15.31 1.08
C ARG A 608 -6.92 16.51 0.26
N PRO A 609 -6.90 17.75 0.83
CA PRO A 609 -7.19 18.93 0.03
C PRO A 609 -6.12 19.06 -1.04
N GLY A 610 -6.53 19.10 -2.30
CA GLY A 610 -5.58 19.35 -3.39
C GLY A 610 -4.87 20.69 -3.18
N ASP A 611 -3.64 20.82 -3.65
CA ASP A 611 -2.77 22.01 -3.56
C ASP A 611 -3.43 23.31 -4.03
N TYR A 612 -4.53 23.21 -4.76
CA TYR A 612 -5.30 24.34 -5.26
C TYR A 612 -6.24 24.98 -4.21
N VAL A 613 -6.63 24.26 -3.16
CA VAL A 613 -7.61 24.75 -2.17
C VAL A 613 -7.14 26.03 -1.47
N PRO A 614 -5.88 26.15 -1.01
CA PRO A 614 -5.38 27.40 -0.45
C PRO A 614 -5.40 28.54 -1.45
N TRP A 615 -5.07 28.29 -2.72
CA TRP A 615 -5.10 29.29 -3.79
C TRP A 615 -6.51 29.77 -4.10
N VAL A 616 -7.48 28.87 -4.20
CA VAL A 616 -8.91 29.20 -4.38
C VAL A 616 -9.38 30.04 -3.21
N PHE A 617 -9.02 29.71 -1.98
CA PHE A 617 -9.36 30.52 -0.81
C PHE A 617 -8.76 31.93 -0.88
N VAL A 618 -7.48 32.07 -1.25
CA VAL A 618 -6.81 33.36 -1.42
C VAL A 618 -7.50 34.20 -2.51
N VAL A 619 -7.81 33.61 -3.65
CA VAL A 619 -8.50 34.31 -4.75
C VAL A 619 -9.89 34.78 -4.32
N LEU A 620 -10.68 33.91 -3.67
CA LEU A 620 -12.01 34.25 -3.18
C LEU A 620 -11.96 35.34 -2.10
N ALA A 621 -11.06 35.22 -1.13
CA ALA A 621 -10.87 36.22 -0.07
C ALA A 621 -10.46 37.57 -0.66
N THR A 622 -9.56 37.57 -1.66
CA THR A 622 -9.14 38.79 -2.36
C THR A 622 -10.29 39.42 -3.14
N ALA A 623 -11.07 38.61 -3.85
CA ALA A 623 -12.25 39.11 -4.59
C ALA A 623 -13.30 39.72 -3.65
N ILE A 624 -13.57 39.09 -2.52
CA ILE A 624 -14.48 39.61 -1.49
C ILE A 624 -13.95 40.94 -0.91
N ALA A 625 -12.65 41.01 -0.62
CA ALA A 625 -12.03 42.23 -0.09
C ALA A 625 -12.11 43.39 -1.10
N ILE A 626 -11.92 43.16 -2.39
CA ILE A 626 -12.07 44.15 -3.47
C ILE A 626 -13.52 44.60 -3.55
N LEU A 627 -14.49 43.69 -3.56
CA LEU A 627 -15.92 44.02 -3.60
C LEU A 627 -16.34 44.84 -2.38
N ALA A 628 -15.91 44.47 -1.18
CA ALA A 628 -16.15 45.22 0.04
C ALA A 628 -15.55 46.65 -0.05
N GLY A 629 -14.33 46.77 -0.59
CA GLY A 629 -13.68 48.08 -0.84
C GLY A 629 -14.46 48.96 -1.81
N VAL A 630 -14.98 48.38 -2.88
CA VAL A 630 -15.83 49.08 -3.85
C VAL A 630 -17.13 49.55 -3.19
N VAL A 631 -17.81 48.71 -2.43
CA VAL A 631 -19.05 49.05 -1.71
C VAL A 631 -18.81 50.19 -0.72
N VAL A 632 -17.75 50.11 0.09
CA VAL A 632 -17.37 51.15 1.04
C VAL A 632 -17.03 52.45 0.30
N GLY A 633 -16.31 52.36 -0.82
CA GLY A 633 -15.98 53.53 -1.66
C GLY A 633 -17.21 54.20 -2.24
N LEU A 634 -18.14 53.45 -2.78
CA LEU A 634 -19.42 53.98 -3.31
C LEU A 634 -20.27 54.61 -2.21
N ASN A 635 -20.42 53.97 -1.06
CA ASN A 635 -21.15 54.53 0.08
C ASN A 635 -20.49 55.83 0.60
N TRP A 636 -19.16 55.92 0.57
CA TRP A 636 -18.47 57.14 0.95
C TRP A 636 -18.64 58.26 -0.08
N MET A 637 -18.66 57.92 -1.37
CA MET A 637 -18.95 58.90 -2.45
C MET A 637 -20.39 59.43 -2.35
N GLU A 638 -21.36 58.54 -2.16
CA GLU A 638 -22.77 58.89 -1.96
C GLU A 638 -22.95 59.83 -0.76
N LYS A 639 -22.38 59.49 0.39
CA LYS A 639 -22.42 60.41 1.57
C LYS A 639 -21.80 61.79 1.29
N ARG A 640 -20.72 61.82 0.51
CA ARG A 640 -20.09 63.07 0.11
C ARG A 640 -20.97 63.93 -0.85
N GLU A 641 -21.69 63.25 -1.71
CA GLU A 641 -22.62 63.89 -2.64
C GLU A 641 -23.83 64.41 -1.91
N ASP A 642 -24.40 63.65 -0.99
CA ASP A 642 -25.48 64.11 -0.09
C ASP A 642 -25.06 65.28 0.77
N GLU A 643 -23.86 65.34 1.31
CA GLU A 643 -23.36 66.52 2.04
C GLU A 643 -23.21 67.75 1.15
N ARG A 644 -22.81 67.59 -0.12
CA ARG A 644 -22.71 68.66 -1.08
C ARG A 644 -24.09 69.18 -1.46
N GLU A 645 -25.07 68.33 -1.63
CA GLU A 645 -26.45 68.74 -1.93
C GLU A 645 -27.09 69.41 -0.73
N ARG A 646 -26.89 68.97 0.49
CA ARG A 646 -27.33 69.64 1.71
C ARG A 646 -26.73 71.02 1.84
N LYS A 647 -25.43 71.15 1.56
CA LYS A 647 -24.81 72.51 1.57
C LYS A 647 -25.36 73.40 0.50
N LYS A 648 -25.68 72.94 -0.70
CA LYS A 648 -26.32 73.66 -1.75
C LYS A 648 -27.76 74.09 -1.37
N ALA A 649 -28.53 73.19 -0.77
CA ALA A 649 -29.89 73.48 -0.30
C ALA A 649 -29.90 74.49 0.83
N LEU A 650 -28.94 74.46 1.74
CA LEU A 650 -28.79 75.51 2.79
C LEU A 650 -28.41 76.89 2.25
N HIS A 651 -27.71 76.99 1.10
CA HIS A 651 -27.39 78.26 0.45
C HIS A 651 -28.55 78.84 -0.36
N ILE A 652 -29.57 78.03 -0.67
CA ILE A 652 -30.75 78.48 -1.43
C ILE A 652 -31.82 79.08 -0.50
N ILE A 653 -31.78 78.79 0.79
CA ILE A 653 -32.69 79.40 1.77
C ILE A 653 -32.07 80.71 2.22
N ASN A 654 -32.42 81.79 1.48
CA ASN A 654 -32.02 83.13 1.79
C ASN A 654 -32.99 83.66 2.86
N PHE A 655 -32.51 83.80 4.11
CA PHE A 655 -33.29 84.27 5.25
C PHE A 655 -33.50 85.81 5.25
N ASP A 656 -33.02 86.52 4.22
CA ASP A 656 -33.20 87.99 4.11
C ASP A 656 -34.53 88.42 3.48
N ALA A 657 -35.48 87.52 3.32
CA ALA A 657 -36.80 87.76 2.75
C ALA A 657 -37.97 87.53 3.73
N LEU A 658 -37.73 87.65 5.04
CA LEU A 658 -38.78 87.67 6.06
C LEU A 658 -38.78 89.01 6.78
#